data_399f68d4becd30c36b56bf88345df5ee
#
_entry.id   399f68d4becd30c36b56bf88345df5ee
#
_cell.length_a   1.000
_cell.length_b   1.000
_cell.length_c   1.000
_cell.angle_alpha   90.00
_cell.angle_beta   90.00
_cell.angle_gamma   90.00
#
_symmetry.space_group_name_H-M   'P 1'
#
loop_
_entity.id
_entity.type
_entity.pdbx_description
1 polymer ?
#
loop_
_entity_poly.entity_id
_entity_poly.type
_entity_poly.pdbx_seq_one_letter_code
_entity_poly.pdbx_strand_id
1 'polypeptide(L)'
;MTTAPHQASLAPVSAPSDEELHQLDAYWRTANYLAVGMIYLQDNPLLKEPLHPDHIKNRLLGHWGSSPGQAFIWTHANRLINKYDLDMIYMSGPGHGAPGARGPVYIDGSYSDRYPDKSLDAEGLRKFFKMFSFPGHIGSHCTAEMPGSIHEGGELGYVLSHACGSVLDNPELITIACVGDGEAETGPLATSWHINKFINPIRDGAVLPILHLNGYKIANPTILSRIDHEELENLFKGYGWTPIFVEGADPITMHREMAVAFEQAVVEIKAVQEQARSNGEAFRPRWPMIVLRSPKGWTGPSDIDGKKIENFWRSHQVPVADVKTNESHLRLLEDWMRSYRPEELFDDNGAVREHIRALSPTGKRRMGSNPHTNGGVLRKDLLFPAIERYAVDVQSPGSSEVENTYPLGEVIRDLIRENPSGYRLFGPDETHSNRLQAVYETTKKVWMANFLPEDLNGSELSRDGSVIEMLSEHTLVGMMEGYLLTGRNGFFHTYEAFAHVISSMYNQHCKWLEHCEEIPWRAPIGPWNCLISSTVWRQDHNGFTHQDPGFMDLAGNKKGSITRVYLPADANSLLAVAENALTETNVSNIIVCDKQKHLQYLTLDQARRHVAKGIGIWDWACNDDCGTDLDEPDVVLASAGDIPTKECLAAIEILREQIPQLKVRYVNVVKLFSLAPSSEHPQGLREEDFTSLFTPDKPVIFNFHGYPWLIHRLTYRRTNHANFHVRGYKENGNINTPLELAISNQIDRFNLVIDVIDRVDKLGSRAAHIKERMKDEIQKHRCYAYTHGMDAPEINNWRWTFGHGGSNT
;
A
#
# COMPACT_ATOMS: atom_id res chain seq x y z
N MET A 1 -29.84 -25.53 2.40
CA MET A 1 -28.64 -26.37 2.56
C MET A 1 -28.28 -26.93 1.18
N THR A 2 -27.51 -26.20 0.41
CA THR A 2 -26.93 -26.76 -0.83
C THR A 2 -25.72 -27.57 -0.43
N THR A 3 -25.85 -28.90 -0.53
CA THR A 3 -24.77 -29.87 -0.36
C THR A 3 -23.58 -29.43 -1.19
N ALA A 4 -22.38 -29.49 -0.62
CA ALA A 4 -21.15 -29.34 -1.37
C ALA A 4 -21.22 -30.26 -2.60
N PRO A 5 -20.92 -29.75 -3.81
CA PRO A 5 -20.91 -30.61 -4.99
C PRO A 5 -19.86 -31.69 -4.77
N HIS A 6 -20.20 -32.92 -5.25
CA HIS A 6 -19.30 -34.06 -5.26
C HIS A 6 -17.90 -33.63 -5.71
N GLN A 7 -16.88 -33.93 -4.90
CA GLN A 7 -15.51 -33.96 -5.40
C GLN A 7 -15.48 -34.86 -6.62
N ALA A 8 -15.28 -34.28 -7.80
CA ALA A 8 -14.95 -35.08 -8.98
C ALA A 8 -13.75 -35.95 -8.59
N SER A 9 -13.84 -37.23 -8.89
CA SER A 9 -12.75 -38.17 -8.69
C SER A 9 -11.58 -37.72 -9.55
N LEU A 10 -10.70 -36.90 -8.95
CA LEU A 10 -9.46 -36.47 -9.61
C LEU A 10 -8.62 -37.72 -9.91
N ALA A 11 -8.02 -37.76 -11.10
CA ALA A 11 -7.08 -38.80 -11.42
C ALA A 11 -5.94 -38.83 -10.38
N PRO A 12 -5.54 -40.01 -9.89
CA PRO A 12 -4.49 -40.10 -8.88
C PRO A 12 -3.18 -39.51 -9.44
N VAL A 13 -2.61 -38.59 -8.70
CA VAL A 13 -1.29 -38.02 -9.00
C VAL A 13 -0.24 -39.12 -8.82
N SER A 14 0.58 -39.35 -9.85
CA SER A 14 1.64 -40.35 -9.79
C SER A 14 2.90 -39.77 -9.12
N ALA A 15 3.56 -40.59 -8.31
CA ALA A 15 4.86 -40.22 -7.77
C ALA A 15 5.89 -39.97 -8.91
N PRO A 16 6.82 -39.03 -8.75
CA PRO A 16 7.90 -38.79 -9.73
C PRO A 16 8.82 -40.02 -9.85
N SER A 17 9.43 -40.19 -11.03
CA SER A 17 10.47 -41.22 -11.24
C SER A 17 11.75 -40.88 -10.44
N ASP A 18 12.61 -41.88 -10.24
CA ASP A 18 13.90 -41.64 -9.58
C ASP A 18 14.78 -40.67 -10.37
N GLU A 19 14.72 -40.67 -11.70
CA GLU A 19 15.41 -39.71 -12.55
C GLU A 19 14.91 -38.27 -12.30
N GLU A 20 13.60 -38.09 -12.26
CA GLU A 20 12.97 -36.81 -11.94
C GLU A 20 13.31 -36.33 -10.52
N LEU A 21 13.35 -37.23 -9.54
CA LEU A 21 13.78 -36.93 -8.18
C LEU A 21 15.22 -36.45 -8.12
N HIS A 22 16.13 -37.08 -8.87
CA HIS A 22 17.53 -36.68 -8.96
C HIS A 22 17.69 -35.31 -9.62
N GLN A 23 16.87 -35.02 -10.64
CA GLN A 23 16.85 -33.69 -11.28
C GLN A 23 16.35 -32.58 -10.34
N LEU A 24 15.30 -32.85 -9.58
CA LEU A 24 14.78 -31.93 -8.56
C LEU A 24 15.82 -31.66 -7.48
N ASP A 25 16.47 -32.70 -6.97
CA ASP A 25 17.53 -32.58 -5.96
C ASP A 25 18.73 -31.78 -6.49
N ALA A 26 19.19 -32.07 -7.72
CA ALA A 26 20.28 -31.33 -8.34
C ALA A 26 19.97 -29.84 -8.53
N TYR A 27 18.74 -29.50 -8.95
CA TYR A 27 18.30 -28.11 -9.06
C TYR A 27 18.28 -27.41 -7.70
N TRP A 28 17.68 -28.04 -6.69
CA TRP A 28 17.61 -27.51 -5.34
C TRP A 28 18.99 -27.34 -4.70
N ARG A 29 19.91 -28.32 -4.86
CA ARG A 29 21.32 -28.20 -4.43
C ARG A 29 22.00 -27.02 -5.11
N THR A 30 21.75 -26.80 -6.41
CA THR A 30 22.29 -25.65 -7.13
C THR A 30 21.77 -24.34 -6.51
N ALA A 31 20.48 -24.22 -6.28
CA ALA A 31 19.89 -23.04 -5.66
C ALA A 31 20.44 -22.77 -4.24
N ASN A 32 20.64 -23.82 -3.45
CA ASN A 32 21.24 -23.72 -2.12
C ASN A 32 22.72 -23.33 -2.17
N TYR A 33 23.50 -23.89 -3.09
CA TYR A 33 24.88 -23.49 -3.34
C TYR A 33 24.98 -21.99 -3.69
N LEU A 34 24.13 -21.53 -4.59
CA LEU A 34 24.05 -20.11 -4.95
C LEU A 34 23.65 -19.23 -3.73
N ALA A 35 22.74 -19.70 -2.89
CA ALA A 35 22.34 -18.98 -1.68
C ALA A 35 23.49 -18.83 -0.68
N VAL A 36 24.27 -19.89 -0.44
CA VAL A 36 25.46 -19.83 0.43
C VAL A 36 26.51 -18.91 -0.20
N GLY A 37 26.77 -19.05 -1.50
CA GLY A 37 27.71 -18.18 -2.22
C GLY A 37 27.35 -16.71 -2.12
N MET A 38 26.05 -16.34 -2.28
CA MET A 38 25.58 -14.97 -2.09
C MET A 38 25.82 -14.44 -0.67
N ILE A 39 25.67 -15.27 0.34
CA ILE A 39 25.91 -14.85 1.73
C ILE A 39 27.39 -14.60 2.01
N TYR A 40 28.28 -15.47 1.52
CA TYR A 40 29.66 -15.51 1.97
C TYR A 40 30.69 -15.00 0.95
N LEU A 41 30.56 -15.33 -0.34
CA LEU A 41 31.64 -15.22 -1.29
C LEU A 41 31.64 -13.88 -2.07
N GLN A 42 32.83 -13.35 -2.29
CA GLN A 42 33.11 -12.28 -3.25
C GLN A 42 34.01 -12.75 -4.40
N ASP A 43 34.67 -13.92 -4.25
CA ASP A 43 35.54 -14.54 -5.26
C ASP A 43 35.49 -16.07 -5.12
N ASN A 44 36.19 -16.79 -6.04
CA ASN A 44 36.30 -18.25 -6.11
C ASN A 44 34.91 -18.97 -6.10
N PRO A 45 33.97 -18.57 -6.98
CA PRO A 45 32.58 -19.00 -6.92
C PRO A 45 32.37 -20.50 -7.18
N LEU A 46 33.37 -21.19 -7.75
CA LEU A 46 33.33 -22.63 -8.08
C LEU A 46 34.23 -23.49 -7.19
N LEU A 47 34.81 -22.93 -6.13
CA LEU A 47 35.76 -23.60 -5.25
C LEU A 47 36.89 -24.32 -6.02
N LYS A 48 37.41 -23.67 -7.09
CA LYS A 48 38.54 -24.22 -7.91
C LYS A 48 39.85 -24.35 -7.12
N GLU A 49 39.96 -23.62 -6.06
CA GLU A 49 41.04 -23.70 -5.07
C GLU A 49 40.43 -23.68 -3.66
N PRO A 50 41.18 -24.10 -2.62
CA PRO A 50 40.68 -24.01 -1.24
C PRO A 50 40.26 -22.57 -0.88
N LEU A 51 39.26 -22.43 -0.01
CA LEU A 51 38.81 -21.13 0.43
C LEU A 51 39.93 -20.39 1.19
N HIS A 52 40.09 -19.12 0.82
CA HIS A 52 40.99 -18.18 1.51
C HIS A 52 40.18 -17.02 2.06
N PRO A 53 40.59 -16.36 3.17
CA PRO A 53 39.90 -15.21 3.73
C PRO A 53 39.59 -14.08 2.73
N ASP A 54 40.38 -13.91 1.68
CA ASP A 54 40.19 -12.91 0.62
C ASP A 54 39.01 -13.24 -0.30
N HIS A 55 38.61 -14.51 -0.40
CA HIS A 55 37.41 -14.92 -1.13
C HIS A 55 36.12 -14.56 -0.40
N ILE A 56 36.22 -14.23 0.87
CA ILE A 56 35.09 -13.97 1.76
C ILE A 56 34.78 -12.47 1.84
N LYS A 57 33.51 -12.08 1.79
CA LYS A 57 33.08 -10.71 2.01
C LYS A 57 33.51 -10.20 3.38
N ASN A 58 33.87 -8.92 3.47
CA ASN A 58 34.21 -8.30 4.77
C ASN A 58 32.99 -8.16 5.70
N ARG A 59 31.79 -8.09 5.13
CA ARG A 59 30.52 -7.99 5.86
C ARG A 59 29.62 -9.11 5.39
N LEU A 60 29.35 -10.06 6.26
CA LEU A 60 28.46 -11.19 6.00
C LEU A 60 27.04 -10.80 6.38
N LEU A 61 26.15 -10.87 5.41
CA LEU A 61 24.72 -10.58 5.57
C LEU A 61 23.89 -11.56 4.76
N GLY A 62 22.74 -11.91 5.27
CA GLY A 62 21.78 -12.80 4.65
C GLY A 62 21.15 -13.73 5.68
N HIS A 63 20.10 -14.43 5.27
CA HIS A 63 19.35 -15.30 6.16
C HIS A 63 19.25 -16.69 5.54
N TRP A 64 20.09 -17.56 6.05
CA TRP A 64 20.12 -18.96 5.60
C TRP A 64 18.88 -19.72 6.02
N GLY A 65 18.37 -19.44 7.22
CA GLY A 65 17.35 -20.23 7.90
C GLY A 65 16.10 -20.60 7.11
N SER A 66 15.60 -19.68 6.27
CA SER A 66 14.43 -19.91 5.41
C SER A 66 14.78 -20.13 3.94
N SER A 67 16.02 -19.89 3.52
CA SER A 67 16.44 -19.97 2.12
C SER A 67 16.26 -21.35 1.50
N PRO A 68 16.64 -22.47 2.15
CA PRO A 68 16.49 -23.80 1.55
C PRO A 68 15.05 -24.19 1.26
N GLY A 69 14.12 -23.86 2.19
CA GLY A 69 12.71 -24.14 1.99
C GLY A 69 12.09 -23.30 0.86
N GLN A 70 12.49 -22.04 0.71
CA GLN A 70 12.05 -21.22 -0.41
C GLN A 70 12.58 -21.75 -1.76
N ALA A 71 13.84 -22.12 -1.85
CA ALA A 71 14.40 -22.76 -3.03
C ALA A 71 13.72 -24.08 -3.35
N PHE A 72 13.33 -24.84 -2.32
CA PHE A 72 12.60 -26.10 -2.46
C PHE A 72 11.22 -25.90 -3.10
N ILE A 73 10.45 -24.93 -2.59
CA ILE A 73 9.16 -24.56 -3.15
C ILE A 73 9.28 -24.14 -4.63
N TRP A 74 10.27 -23.27 -4.92
CA TRP A 74 10.52 -22.79 -6.29
C TRP A 74 10.87 -23.94 -7.26
N THR A 75 11.69 -24.88 -6.82
CA THR A 75 12.07 -26.06 -7.60
C THR A 75 10.84 -26.87 -8.04
N HIS A 76 9.93 -27.14 -7.11
CA HIS A 76 8.70 -27.88 -7.41
C HIS A 76 7.71 -27.08 -8.25
N ALA A 77 7.66 -25.75 -8.09
CA ALA A 77 6.87 -24.88 -8.95
C ALA A 77 7.31 -24.97 -10.40
N ASN A 78 8.62 -24.91 -10.67
CA ASN A 78 9.18 -25.05 -12.02
C ASN A 78 8.75 -26.37 -12.69
N ARG A 79 8.79 -27.47 -11.95
CA ARG A 79 8.33 -28.79 -12.43
C ARG A 79 6.90 -28.72 -12.96
N LEU A 80 6.00 -28.11 -12.19
CA LEU A 80 4.58 -28.06 -12.54
C LEU A 80 4.28 -27.03 -13.63
N ILE A 81 5.01 -25.91 -13.66
CA ILE A 81 4.91 -24.96 -14.76
C ILE A 81 5.25 -25.65 -16.09
N ASN A 82 6.33 -26.45 -16.15
CA ASN A 82 6.70 -27.20 -17.34
C ASN A 82 5.69 -28.28 -17.69
N LYS A 83 5.17 -29.00 -16.68
CA LYS A 83 4.25 -30.13 -16.91
C LYS A 83 2.90 -29.71 -17.47
N TYR A 84 2.37 -28.54 -16.98
CA TYR A 84 1.01 -28.11 -17.26
C TYR A 84 0.92 -26.75 -17.97
N ASP A 85 2.04 -26.19 -18.43
CA ASP A 85 2.15 -24.83 -19.02
C ASP A 85 1.49 -23.74 -18.17
N LEU A 86 1.74 -23.76 -16.86
CA LEU A 86 1.08 -22.85 -15.91
C LEU A 86 1.62 -21.42 -15.99
N ASP A 87 0.74 -20.47 -15.71
CA ASP A 87 1.10 -19.08 -15.43
C ASP A 87 1.21 -18.91 -13.92
N MET A 88 2.43 -18.86 -13.41
CA MET A 88 2.68 -18.78 -11.96
C MET A 88 3.64 -17.66 -11.61
N ILE A 89 3.43 -17.07 -10.43
CA ILE A 89 4.39 -16.17 -9.78
C ILE A 89 4.62 -16.62 -8.35
N TYR A 90 5.75 -16.22 -7.79
CA TYR A 90 6.16 -16.56 -6.43
C TYR A 90 6.29 -15.31 -5.57
N MET A 91 5.65 -15.32 -4.41
CA MET A 91 5.77 -14.29 -3.38
C MET A 91 6.39 -14.86 -2.12
N SER A 92 7.45 -14.21 -1.65
CA SER A 92 8.14 -14.57 -0.43
C SER A 92 7.65 -13.71 0.73
N GLY A 93 6.84 -14.23 1.63
CA GLY A 93 6.48 -13.56 2.89
C GLY A 93 7.72 -13.30 3.75
N PRO A 94 8.53 -14.33 4.08
CA PRO A 94 9.81 -14.10 4.72
C PRO A 94 10.87 -13.63 3.70
N GLY A 95 10.72 -12.39 3.19
CA GLY A 95 11.57 -11.82 2.13
C GLY A 95 13.06 -11.80 2.45
N HIS A 96 13.42 -11.87 3.73
CA HIS A 96 14.80 -12.04 4.17
C HIS A 96 15.43 -13.37 3.69
N GLY A 97 14.63 -14.38 3.34
CA GLY A 97 15.09 -15.61 2.67
C GLY A 97 15.36 -15.44 1.17
N ALA A 98 15.54 -14.22 0.69
CA ALA A 98 15.83 -13.90 -0.71
C ALA A 98 16.95 -14.70 -1.36
N PRO A 99 18.03 -15.14 -0.69
CA PRO A 99 19.01 -16.02 -1.32
C PRO A 99 18.37 -17.27 -1.92
N GLY A 100 17.42 -17.89 -1.22
CA GLY A 100 16.72 -19.08 -1.71
C GLY A 100 15.79 -18.82 -2.91
N ALA A 101 15.19 -17.64 -3.02
CA ALA A 101 14.36 -17.27 -4.16
C ALA A 101 15.20 -16.72 -5.33
N ARG A 102 16.29 -16.00 -5.04
CA ARG A 102 17.14 -15.35 -6.04
C ARG A 102 18.01 -16.33 -6.81
N GLY A 103 18.45 -17.44 -6.16
CA GLY A 103 19.18 -18.51 -6.81
C GLY A 103 18.46 -19.07 -8.04
N PRO A 104 17.22 -19.53 -7.94
CA PRO A 104 16.40 -19.97 -9.06
C PRO A 104 16.24 -18.94 -10.19
N VAL A 105 16.09 -17.65 -9.86
CA VAL A 105 16.01 -16.56 -10.87
C VAL A 105 17.32 -16.39 -11.65
N TYR A 106 18.46 -16.67 -11.02
CA TYR A 106 19.73 -16.74 -11.73
C TYR A 106 19.85 -17.99 -12.60
N ILE A 107 19.46 -19.16 -12.09
CA ILE A 107 19.52 -20.44 -12.82
C ILE A 107 18.70 -20.37 -14.12
N ASP A 108 17.48 -19.81 -14.07
CA ASP A 108 16.59 -19.70 -15.23
C ASP A 108 17.01 -18.62 -16.23
N GLY A 109 18.00 -17.78 -15.89
CA GLY A 109 18.53 -16.70 -16.71
C GLY A 109 17.74 -15.39 -16.63
N SER A 110 16.63 -15.31 -15.91
CA SER A 110 15.84 -14.09 -15.76
C SER A 110 16.66 -12.95 -15.13
N TYR A 111 17.60 -13.30 -14.24
CA TYR A 111 18.49 -12.32 -13.63
C TYR A 111 19.46 -11.72 -14.67
N SER A 112 20.10 -12.56 -15.47
CA SER A 112 21.04 -12.15 -16.52
C SER A 112 20.36 -11.36 -17.64
N ASP A 113 19.09 -11.64 -17.94
CA ASP A 113 18.29 -10.87 -18.91
C ASP A 113 18.13 -9.39 -18.50
N ARG A 114 18.08 -9.11 -17.20
CA ARG A 114 17.96 -7.76 -16.65
C ARG A 114 19.29 -7.12 -16.32
N TYR A 115 20.27 -7.93 -15.95
CA TYR A 115 21.61 -7.53 -15.53
C TYR A 115 22.65 -8.36 -16.30
N PRO A 116 22.96 -7.99 -17.56
CA PRO A 116 23.84 -8.80 -18.44
C PRO A 116 25.26 -9.04 -17.93
N ASP A 117 25.73 -8.19 -17.01
CA ASP A 117 27.04 -8.37 -16.35
C ASP A 117 27.05 -9.51 -15.31
N LYS A 118 25.88 -10.08 -14.97
CA LYS A 118 25.72 -11.31 -14.18
C LYS A 118 25.37 -12.46 -15.13
N SER A 119 26.24 -12.68 -16.12
CA SER A 119 26.11 -13.75 -17.11
C SER A 119 26.14 -15.15 -16.48
N LEU A 120 25.64 -16.14 -17.22
CA LEU A 120 25.60 -17.55 -16.77
C LEU A 120 26.96 -18.22 -17.02
N ASP A 121 28.00 -17.69 -16.40
CA ASP A 121 29.39 -18.18 -16.42
C ASP A 121 30.09 -17.86 -15.10
N ALA A 122 31.35 -18.29 -14.95
CA ALA A 122 32.11 -18.10 -13.70
C ALA A 122 32.30 -16.63 -13.31
N GLU A 123 32.49 -15.73 -14.26
CA GLU A 123 32.65 -14.31 -13.96
C GLU A 123 31.30 -13.65 -13.57
N GLY A 124 30.23 -13.97 -14.28
CA GLY A 124 28.88 -13.53 -13.92
C GLY A 124 28.45 -14.06 -12.57
N LEU A 125 28.75 -15.32 -12.27
CA LEU A 125 28.49 -15.96 -10.97
C LEU A 125 29.27 -15.26 -9.85
N ARG A 126 30.55 -14.93 -10.06
CA ARG A 126 31.35 -14.15 -9.10
C ARG A 126 30.71 -12.80 -8.80
N LYS A 127 30.29 -12.08 -9.84
CA LYS A 127 29.58 -10.79 -9.68
C LYS A 127 28.25 -10.95 -8.98
N PHE A 128 27.52 -12.02 -9.31
CA PHE A 128 26.23 -12.33 -8.68
C PHE A 128 26.37 -12.61 -7.18
N PHE A 129 27.38 -13.36 -6.76
CA PHE A 129 27.65 -13.57 -5.34
C PHE A 129 28.05 -12.28 -4.65
N LYS A 130 29.00 -11.54 -5.23
CA LYS A 130 29.53 -10.31 -4.64
C LYS A 130 28.46 -9.25 -4.39
N MET A 131 27.53 -9.06 -5.33
CA MET A 131 26.54 -7.97 -5.24
C MET A 131 25.56 -8.08 -4.08
N PHE A 132 25.28 -9.29 -3.58
CA PHE A 132 24.29 -9.51 -2.54
C PHE A 132 24.70 -8.85 -1.22
N SER A 133 23.86 -7.95 -0.71
CA SER A 133 24.11 -7.16 0.51
C SER A 133 25.50 -6.47 0.55
N PHE A 134 26.01 -6.09 -0.61
CA PHE A 134 27.28 -5.39 -0.74
C PHE A 134 27.02 -3.89 -0.97
N PRO A 135 27.81 -2.96 -0.37
CA PRO A 135 27.61 -1.51 -0.55
C PRO A 135 27.53 -1.10 -2.03
N GLY A 136 26.51 -0.32 -2.36
CA GLY A 136 26.26 0.15 -3.74
C GLY A 136 25.55 -0.88 -4.65
N HIS A 137 25.12 -2.02 -4.10
CA HIS A 137 24.41 -3.07 -4.81
C HIS A 137 23.05 -3.36 -4.13
N ILE A 138 22.55 -4.57 -4.33
CA ILE A 138 21.20 -4.97 -3.88
C ILE A 138 21.12 -5.33 -2.39
N GLY A 139 19.93 -5.15 -1.82
CA GLY A 139 19.62 -5.53 -0.43
C GLY A 139 19.47 -7.04 -0.21
N SER A 140 19.28 -7.41 1.06
CA SER A 140 19.17 -8.81 1.52
C SER A 140 17.77 -9.41 1.40
N HIS A 141 16.78 -8.65 0.96
CA HIS A 141 15.37 -9.07 0.81
C HIS A 141 14.97 -9.23 -0.66
N CYS A 142 13.73 -9.63 -0.91
CA CYS A 142 13.16 -9.73 -2.26
C CYS A 142 12.78 -8.36 -2.81
N THR A 143 13.74 -7.47 -2.91
CA THR A 143 13.58 -6.06 -3.32
C THR A 143 13.13 -5.90 -4.76
N ALA A 144 12.76 -4.68 -5.15
CA ALA A 144 12.26 -4.36 -6.49
C ALA A 144 13.27 -4.66 -7.60
N GLU A 145 14.57 -4.64 -7.31
CA GLU A 145 15.66 -4.99 -8.25
C GLU A 145 15.69 -6.48 -8.62
N MET A 146 15.02 -7.34 -7.82
CA MET A 146 14.95 -8.77 -8.10
C MET A 146 13.90 -9.05 -9.19
N PRO A 147 14.27 -9.58 -10.37
CA PRO A 147 13.29 -10.04 -11.34
C PRO A 147 12.36 -11.08 -10.72
N GLY A 148 11.06 -10.99 -11.02
CA GLY A 148 10.06 -11.90 -10.45
C GLY A 148 9.50 -11.49 -9.09
N SER A 149 10.08 -10.50 -8.41
CA SER A 149 9.55 -10.00 -7.14
C SER A 149 8.53 -8.87 -7.35
N ILE A 150 7.42 -8.94 -6.64
CA ILE A 150 6.47 -7.84 -6.42
C ILE A 150 6.12 -7.69 -4.93
N HIS A 151 6.83 -8.39 -4.05
CA HIS A 151 6.65 -8.33 -2.61
C HIS A 151 8.01 -8.42 -1.92
N GLU A 152 8.42 -7.36 -1.24
CA GLU A 152 9.75 -7.29 -0.63
C GLU A 152 9.87 -8.21 0.60
N GLY A 153 8.81 -8.33 1.38
CA GLY A 153 8.74 -9.21 2.55
C GLY A 153 9.65 -8.80 3.70
N GLY A 154 9.98 -7.52 3.79
CA GLY A 154 10.67 -6.95 4.95
C GLY A 154 9.70 -6.68 6.08
N GLU A 155 8.55 -6.11 5.76
CA GLU A 155 7.43 -5.96 6.67
C GLU A 155 6.52 -7.18 6.56
N LEU A 156 6.48 -7.97 7.64
CA LEU A 156 5.78 -9.25 7.65
C LEU A 156 4.27 -9.08 7.83
N GLY A 157 3.49 -9.96 7.20
CA GLY A 157 2.05 -10.05 7.39
C GLY A 157 1.20 -9.80 6.15
N TYR A 158 1.79 -9.44 5.03
CA TYR A 158 1.06 -9.02 3.83
C TYR A 158 1.11 -9.98 2.64
N VAL A 159 1.89 -11.08 2.72
CA VAL A 159 2.06 -11.96 1.58
C VAL A 159 0.75 -12.58 1.06
N LEU A 160 -0.17 -12.96 1.94
CA LEU A 160 -1.45 -13.53 1.52
C LEU A 160 -2.40 -12.50 0.90
N SER A 161 -2.50 -11.30 1.51
CA SER A 161 -3.32 -10.22 0.95
C SER A 161 -2.77 -9.75 -0.40
N HIS A 162 -1.45 -9.57 -0.53
CA HIS A 162 -0.77 -9.29 -1.80
C HIS A 162 -1.07 -10.37 -2.85
N ALA A 163 -0.92 -11.64 -2.49
CA ALA A 163 -1.20 -12.75 -3.39
C ALA A 163 -2.67 -12.76 -3.83
N CYS A 164 -3.60 -12.46 -2.93
CA CYS A 164 -5.01 -12.28 -3.29
C CYS A 164 -5.17 -11.19 -4.34
N GLY A 165 -4.64 -10.00 -4.09
CA GLY A 165 -4.70 -8.88 -5.02
C GLY A 165 -4.15 -9.23 -6.41
N SER A 166 -3.03 -9.96 -6.45
CA SER A 166 -2.37 -10.33 -7.71
C SER A 166 -3.21 -11.21 -8.63
N VAL A 167 -4.08 -12.05 -8.06
CA VAL A 167 -4.92 -12.98 -8.83
C VAL A 167 -6.28 -12.40 -9.21
N LEU A 168 -6.70 -11.28 -8.61
CA LEU A 168 -7.94 -10.62 -8.97
C LEU A 168 -7.90 -10.16 -10.44
N ASP A 169 -8.91 -10.53 -11.22
CA ASP A 169 -9.02 -10.25 -12.66
C ASP A 169 -7.85 -10.81 -13.51
N ASN A 170 -7.11 -11.80 -12.97
CA ASN A 170 -6.05 -12.55 -13.67
C ASN A 170 -6.39 -14.05 -13.67
N PRO A 171 -7.39 -14.50 -14.45
CA PRO A 171 -8.00 -15.83 -14.32
C PRO A 171 -7.05 -17.02 -14.50
N GLU A 172 -5.97 -16.88 -15.25
CA GLU A 172 -5.02 -17.97 -15.47
C GLU A 172 -3.86 -17.97 -14.47
N LEU A 173 -3.68 -16.88 -13.71
CA LEU A 173 -2.57 -16.72 -12.78
C LEU A 173 -2.76 -17.57 -11.52
N ILE A 174 -1.74 -18.33 -11.16
CA ILE A 174 -1.62 -18.96 -9.84
C ILE A 174 -0.48 -18.27 -9.09
N THR A 175 -0.80 -17.64 -7.98
CA THR A 175 0.21 -17.01 -7.13
C THR A 175 0.56 -17.91 -5.95
N ILE A 176 1.81 -18.35 -5.90
CA ILE A 176 2.37 -19.06 -4.75
C ILE A 176 2.68 -18.03 -3.67
N ALA A 177 2.04 -18.16 -2.52
CA ALA A 177 2.33 -17.34 -1.34
C ALA A 177 3.10 -18.18 -0.31
N CYS A 178 4.42 -18.00 -0.25
CA CYS A 178 5.23 -18.61 0.79
C CYS A 178 5.06 -17.84 2.09
N VAL A 179 4.30 -18.40 3.01
CA VAL A 179 4.02 -17.81 4.32
C VAL A 179 5.06 -18.31 5.31
N GLY A 180 5.82 -17.41 5.94
CA GLY A 180 6.68 -17.78 7.06
C GLY A 180 5.87 -18.08 8.32
N ASP A 181 6.28 -19.09 9.08
CA ASP A 181 5.61 -19.45 10.32
C ASP A 181 5.68 -18.36 11.39
N GLY A 182 6.74 -17.56 11.42
CA GLY A 182 6.82 -16.35 12.23
C GLY A 182 5.92 -15.22 11.71
N GLU A 183 5.81 -15.07 10.41
CA GLU A 183 4.90 -14.12 9.77
C GLU A 183 3.43 -14.46 10.08
N ALA A 184 3.11 -15.75 10.18
CA ALA A 184 1.76 -16.21 10.50
C ALA A 184 1.26 -15.75 11.89
N GLU A 185 2.16 -15.28 12.76
CA GLU A 185 1.80 -14.69 14.06
C GLU A 185 1.37 -13.21 13.99
N THR A 186 1.57 -12.54 12.86
CA THR A 186 1.19 -11.13 12.70
C THR A 186 -0.31 -10.97 12.55
N GLY A 187 -0.87 -9.87 13.11
CA GLY A 187 -2.30 -9.57 12.97
C GLY A 187 -2.78 -9.49 11.52
N PRO A 188 -2.07 -8.78 10.61
CA PRO A 188 -2.45 -8.72 9.21
C PRO A 188 -2.52 -10.09 8.53
N LEU A 189 -1.55 -10.99 8.79
CA LEU A 189 -1.58 -12.31 8.18
C LEU A 189 -2.68 -13.20 8.77
N ALA A 190 -2.87 -13.17 10.08
CA ALA A 190 -3.91 -13.96 10.74
C ALA A 190 -5.30 -13.68 10.16
N THR A 191 -5.58 -12.41 9.84
CA THR A 191 -6.83 -12.01 9.18
C THR A 191 -6.85 -12.41 7.68
N SER A 192 -5.71 -12.36 7.02
CA SER A 192 -5.59 -12.64 5.58
C SER A 192 -5.90 -14.09 5.19
N TRP A 193 -5.95 -15.04 6.13
CA TRP A 193 -6.45 -16.39 5.82
C TRP A 193 -7.90 -16.41 5.32
N HIS A 194 -8.64 -15.31 5.47
CA HIS A 194 -10.01 -15.16 4.95
C HIS A 194 -10.09 -14.75 3.47
N ILE A 195 -8.98 -14.48 2.78
CA ILE A 195 -8.95 -14.04 1.37
C ILE A 195 -9.71 -14.97 0.42
N ASN A 196 -9.76 -16.26 0.74
CA ASN A 196 -10.50 -17.27 -0.04
C ASN A 196 -12.03 -17.02 -0.11
N LYS A 197 -12.56 -16.03 0.62
CA LYS A 197 -13.95 -15.58 0.55
C LYS A 197 -14.14 -14.41 -0.42
N PHE A 198 -13.08 -13.99 -1.13
CA PHE A 198 -13.10 -12.87 -2.08
C PHE A 198 -12.59 -13.26 -3.48
N ILE A 199 -12.09 -14.47 -3.67
CA ILE A 199 -11.57 -14.97 -4.95
C ILE A 199 -12.68 -15.72 -5.69
N ASN A 200 -13.14 -15.16 -6.82
CA ASN A 200 -14.15 -15.77 -7.68
C ASN A 200 -13.47 -16.73 -8.69
N PRO A 201 -13.73 -18.04 -8.66
CA PRO A 201 -13.04 -19.01 -9.52
C PRO A 201 -13.33 -18.84 -11.02
N ILE A 202 -14.31 -18.03 -11.41
CA ILE A 202 -14.61 -17.76 -12.83
C ILE A 202 -13.67 -16.67 -13.36
N ARG A 203 -13.60 -15.53 -12.68
CA ARG A 203 -12.93 -14.31 -13.18
C ARG A 203 -11.53 -14.08 -12.61
N ASP A 204 -11.25 -14.68 -11.48
CA ASP A 204 -9.98 -14.51 -10.77
C ASP A 204 -9.10 -15.75 -10.94
N GLY A 205 -7.81 -15.61 -10.70
CA GLY A 205 -6.86 -16.70 -10.63
C GLY A 205 -6.98 -17.50 -9.33
N ALA A 206 -5.89 -18.03 -8.84
CA ALA A 206 -5.86 -18.75 -7.57
C ALA A 206 -4.62 -18.40 -6.73
N VAL A 207 -4.79 -18.36 -5.42
CA VAL A 207 -3.67 -18.30 -4.47
C VAL A 207 -3.41 -19.70 -3.96
N LEU A 208 -2.14 -20.13 -4.01
CA LEU A 208 -1.67 -21.34 -3.35
C LEU A 208 -0.80 -20.94 -2.15
N PRO A 209 -1.35 -20.90 -0.94
CA PRO A 209 -0.56 -20.67 0.25
C PRO A 209 0.33 -21.88 0.54
N ILE A 210 1.60 -21.62 0.83
CA ILE A 210 2.53 -22.63 1.35
C ILE A 210 3.07 -22.12 2.67
N LEU A 211 2.59 -22.65 3.78
CA LEU A 211 3.11 -22.37 5.11
C LEU A 211 4.47 -23.06 5.27
N HIS A 212 5.54 -22.30 5.24
CA HIS A 212 6.88 -22.79 5.51
C HIS A 212 7.12 -22.84 7.03
N LEU A 213 6.83 -24.00 7.60
CA LEU A 213 6.86 -24.26 9.04
C LEU A 213 8.23 -24.78 9.45
N ASN A 214 9.22 -23.88 9.62
CA ASN A 214 10.58 -24.26 10.00
C ASN A 214 10.84 -24.22 11.52
N GLY A 215 9.88 -23.77 12.29
CA GLY A 215 9.84 -23.93 13.74
C GLY A 215 10.43 -22.80 14.58
N TYR A 216 11.12 -21.83 14.00
CA TYR A 216 11.80 -20.77 14.74
C TYR A 216 11.76 -19.40 14.04
N LYS A 217 11.65 -18.36 14.84
CA LYS A 217 11.91 -16.96 14.48
C LYS A 217 13.40 -16.61 14.58
N ILE A 218 13.73 -15.39 14.91
CA ILE A 218 15.13 -14.94 15.13
C ILE A 218 15.77 -15.69 16.32
N ALA A 219 15.03 -15.84 17.42
CA ALA A 219 15.54 -16.46 18.64
C ALA A 219 14.52 -17.39 19.33
N ASN A 220 13.23 -17.25 19.01
CA ASN A 220 12.15 -17.98 19.65
C ASN A 220 11.52 -19.01 18.72
N PRO A 221 10.92 -20.09 19.26
CA PRO A 221 10.04 -20.96 18.49
C PRO A 221 8.83 -20.18 17.97
N THR A 222 8.21 -20.67 16.90
CA THR A 222 6.95 -20.15 16.40
C THR A 222 5.77 -20.86 17.05
N ILE A 223 4.63 -20.17 17.18
CA ILE A 223 3.42 -20.73 17.81
C ILE A 223 2.92 -21.93 17.03
N LEU A 224 2.75 -21.79 15.70
CA LEU A 224 2.22 -22.87 14.86
C LEU A 224 3.08 -24.12 14.81
N SER A 225 4.37 -24.03 15.13
CA SER A 225 5.26 -25.19 15.21
C SER A 225 5.18 -25.93 16.55
N ARG A 226 4.42 -25.42 17.51
CA ARG A 226 4.28 -25.96 18.87
C ARG A 226 2.85 -26.41 19.21
N ILE A 227 1.94 -26.34 18.25
CA ILE A 227 0.64 -27.00 18.30
C ILE A 227 0.73 -28.35 17.59
N ASP A 228 -0.15 -29.28 17.90
CA ASP A 228 -0.12 -30.60 17.28
C ASP A 228 -0.66 -30.58 15.84
N HIS A 229 -0.49 -31.68 15.12
CA HIS A 229 -0.88 -31.82 13.73
C HIS A 229 -2.40 -31.66 13.54
N GLU A 230 -3.19 -32.28 14.41
CA GLU A 230 -4.66 -32.22 14.32
C GLU A 230 -5.18 -30.81 14.59
N GLU A 231 -4.63 -30.11 15.58
CA GLU A 231 -4.98 -28.72 15.89
C GLU A 231 -4.66 -27.80 14.69
N LEU A 232 -3.47 -27.96 14.09
CA LEU A 232 -3.06 -27.16 12.92
C LEU A 232 -3.93 -27.45 11.70
N GLU A 233 -4.27 -28.71 11.45
CA GLU A 233 -5.18 -29.11 10.37
C GLU A 233 -6.57 -28.51 10.56
N ASN A 234 -7.11 -28.58 11.78
CA ASN A 234 -8.41 -28.04 12.11
C ASN A 234 -8.45 -26.51 12.01
N LEU A 235 -7.38 -25.83 12.36
CA LEU A 235 -7.24 -24.38 12.19
C LEU A 235 -7.43 -23.96 10.72
N PHE A 236 -6.72 -24.57 9.80
CA PHE A 236 -6.80 -24.21 8.38
C PHE A 236 -8.10 -24.68 7.73
N LYS A 237 -8.63 -25.84 8.12
CA LYS A 237 -9.99 -26.27 7.72
C LYS A 237 -11.04 -25.26 8.19
N GLY A 238 -10.91 -24.71 9.38
CA GLY A 238 -11.79 -23.67 9.92
C GLY A 238 -11.75 -22.38 9.08
N TYR A 239 -10.57 -21.98 8.61
CA TYR A 239 -10.42 -20.88 7.66
C TYR A 239 -10.97 -21.18 6.26
N GLY A 240 -11.30 -22.46 5.97
CA GLY A 240 -11.87 -22.87 4.68
C GLY A 240 -10.83 -23.26 3.63
N TRP A 241 -9.63 -23.63 4.07
CA TRP A 241 -8.59 -24.24 3.24
C TRP A 241 -8.60 -25.77 3.35
N THR A 242 -7.96 -26.44 2.41
CA THR A 242 -7.66 -27.87 2.45
C THR A 242 -6.16 -28.03 2.63
N PRO A 243 -5.66 -28.22 3.86
CA PRO A 243 -4.22 -28.36 4.11
C PRO A 243 -3.71 -29.73 3.65
N ILE A 244 -2.59 -29.73 2.93
CA ILE A 244 -1.80 -30.89 2.50
C ILE A 244 -0.46 -30.79 3.21
N PHE A 245 -0.08 -31.81 3.97
CA PHE A 245 1.14 -31.78 4.79
C PHE A 245 2.29 -32.47 4.05
N VAL A 246 3.47 -31.82 4.10
CA VAL A 246 4.77 -32.37 3.66
C VAL A 246 5.74 -32.14 4.79
N GLU A 247 6.20 -33.20 5.45
CA GLU A 247 6.91 -33.09 6.73
C GLU A 247 8.13 -34.03 6.77
N GLY A 248 9.31 -33.49 7.01
CA GLY A 248 10.54 -34.31 7.15
C GLY A 248 11.82 -33.52 7.02
N ALA A 249 12.93 -34.27 6.84
CA ALA A 249 14.26 -33.72 6.68
C ALA A 249 15.10 -34.42 5.59
N ASP A 250 14.75 -35.69 5.22
CA ASP A 250 15.46 -36.38 4.16
C ASP A 250 15.11 -35.80 2.79
N PRO A 251 16.08 -35.25 2.04
CA PRO A 251 15.79 -34.53 0.80
C PRO A 251 14.99 -35.34 -0.24
N ILE A 252 15.38 -36.58 -0.50
CA ILE A 252 14.73 -37.39 -1.55
C ILE A 252 13.30 -37.76 -1.18
N THR A 253 13.05 -38.10 0.07
CA THR A 253 11.71 -38.35 0.60
C THR A 253 10.86 -37.10 0.49
N MET A 254 11.39 -35.96 0.91
CA MET A 254 10.70 -34.67 0.85
C MET A 254 10.40 -34.24 -0.59
N HIS A 255 11.33 -34.48 -1.56
CA HIS A 255 11.05 -34.21 -2.96
C HIS A 255 9.92 -35.09 -3.50
N ARG A 256 9.87 -36.37 -3.10
CA ARG A 256 8.80 -37.28 -3.53
C ARG A 256 7.46 -36.84 -2.98
N GLU A 257 7.38 -36.51 -1.70
CA GLU A 257 6.14 -36.09 -1.05
C GLU A 257 5.67 -34.73 -1.60
N MET A 258 6.58 -33.73 -1.70
CA MET A 258 6.25 -32.42 -2.22
C MET A 258 5.81 -32.46 -3.70
N ALA A 259 6.42 -33.31 -4.51
CA ALA A 259 6.02 -33.47 -5.91
C ALA A 259 4.55 -33.92 -6.02
N VAL A 260 4.13 -34.85 -5.18
CA VAL A 260 2.74 -35.32 -5.13
C VAL A 260 1.81 -34.25 -4.54
N ALA A 261 2.16 -33.68 -3.40
CA ALA A 261 1.34 -32.71 -2.70
C ALA A 261 1.10 -31.43 -3.54
N PHE A 262 2.16 -30.92 -4.19
CA PHE A 262 2.05 -29.71 -4.99
C PHE A 262 1.24 -29.95 -6.27
N GLU A 263 1.46 -31.09 -6.91
CA GLU A 263 0.67 -31.48 -8.09
C GLU A 263 -0.80 -31.68 -7.74
N GLN A 264 -1.11 -32.33 -6.62
CA GLN A 264 -2.48 -32.47 -6.11
C GLN A 264 -3.11 -31.08 -5.92
N ALA A 265 -2.41 -30.15 -5.27
CA ALA A 265 -2.92 -28.78 -5.06
C ALA A 265 -3.22 -28.08 -6.40
N VAL A 266 -2.35 -28.19 -7.39
CA VAL A 266 -2.59 -27.60 -8.73
C VAL A 266 -3.77 -28.23 -9.43
N VAL A 267 -3.89 -29.56 -9.38
CA VAL A 267 -5.01 -30.30 -9.99
C VAL A 267 -6.34 -29.89 -9.32
N GLU A 268 -6.36 -29.76 -8.00
CA GLU A 268 -7.55 -29.29 -7.27
C GLU A 268 -7.92 -27.85 -7.65
N ILE A 269 -6.95 -26.94 -7.75
CA ILE A 269 -7.17 -25.56 -8.23
C ILE A 269 -7.81 -25.56 -9.62
N LYS A 270 -7.23 -26.30 -10.56
CA LYS A 270 -7.75 -26.39 -11.94
C LYS A 270 -9.14 -26.99 -11.99
N ALA A 271 -9.43 -28.02 -11.20
CA ALA A 271 -10.76 -28.63 -11.11
C ALA A 271 -11.81 -27.63 -10.59
N VAL A 272 -11.48 -26.84 -9.57
CA VAL A 272 -12.36 -25.77 -9.05
C VAL A 272 -12.66 -24.74 -10.13
N GLN A 273 -11.63 -24.26 -10.84
CA GLN A 273 -11.77 -23.27 -11.90
C GLN A 273 -12.58 -23.83 -13.09
N GLU A 274 -12.29 -25.03 -13.52
CA GLU A 274 -13.00 -25.69 -14.63
C GLU A 274 -14.48 -25.92 -14.30
N GLN A 275 -14.78 -26.42 -13.10
CA GLN A 275 -16.16 -26.59 -12.64
C GLN A 275 -16.94 -25.26 -12.65
N ALA A 276 -16.35 -24.19 -12.13
CA ALA A 276 -17.02 -22.88 -12.08
C ALA A 276 -17.22 -22.30 -13.49
N ARG A 277 -16.17 -22.33 -14.32
CA ARG A 277 -16.18 -21.73 -15.67
C ARG A 277 -17.07 -22.51 -16.65
N SER A 278 -17.05 -23.84 -16.64
CA SER A 278 -17.90 -24.65 -17.52
C SER A 278 -19.38 -24.52 -17.18
N ASN A 279 -19.73 -24.36 -15.90
CA ASN A 279 -21.10 -24.17 -15.46
C ASN A 279 -21.55 -22.71 -15.56
N GLY A 280 -20.64 -21.76 -15.69
CA GLY A 280 -20.94 -20.35 -15.66
C GLY A 280 -21.44 -19.85 -14.29
N GLU A 281 -21.24 -20.63 -13.23
CA GLU A 281 -21.74 -20.36 -11.90
C GLU A 281 -20.60 -20.40 -10.86
N ALA A 282 -20.37 -19.30 -10.18
CA ALA A 282 -19.43 -19.22 -9.09
C ALA A 282 -19.99 -19.85 -7.81
N PHE A 283 -19.20 -20.67 -7.17
CA PHE A 283 -19.51 -21.31 -5.89
C PHE A 283 -18.40 -21.06 -4.88
N ARG A 284 -18.64 -21.33 -3.60
CA ARG A 284 -17.62 -21.26 -2.55
C ARG A 284 -16.71 -22.48 -2.63
N PRO A 285 -15.49 -22.39 -3.15
CA PRO A 285 -14.55 -23.50 -3.15
C PRO A 285 -13.87 -23.68 -1.79
N ARG A 286 -13.32 -24.87 -1.56
CA ARG A 286 -12.26 -25.06 -0.58
C ARG A 286 -10.95 -25.16 -1.34
N TRP A 287 -10.17 -24.08 -1.29
CA TRP A 287 -8.89 -24.02 -1.98
C TRP A 287 -7.83 -24.84 -1.22
N PRO A 288 -6.93 -25.53 -1.91
CA PRO A 288 -5.83 -26.25 -1.28
C PRO A 288 -4.79 -25.26 -0.73
N MET A 289 -4.05 -25.71 0.27
CA MET A 289 -2.82 -25.11 0.75
C MET A 289 -1.83 -26.20 1.17
N ILE A 290 -0.53 -25.86 1.22
CA ILE A 290 0.50 -26.81 1.65
C ILE A 290 1.08 -26.34 2.98
N VAL A 291 1.28 -27.28 3.91
CA VAL A 291 2.06 -27.09 5.13
C VAL A 291 3.39 -27.81 4.94
N LEU A 292 4.44 -27.06 4.65
CA LEU A 292 5.79 -27.57 4.48
C LEU A 292 6.56 -27.48 5.82
N ARG A 293 6.64 -28.58 6.54
CA ARG A 293 7.41 -28.66 7.79
C ARG A 293 8.81 -29.20 7.47
N SER A 294 9.82 -28.36 7.53
CA SER A 294 11.22 -28.72 7.25
C SER A 294 12.15 -28.10 8.29
N PRO A 295 13.39 -28.61 8.45
CA PRO A 295 14.36 -28.02 9.36
C PRO A 295 14.67 -26.56 9.01
N LYS A 296 14.77 -25.69 10.02
CA LYS A 296 15.30 -24.33 9.82
C LYS A 296 16.78 -24.42 9.46
N GLY A 297 17.16 -23.75 8.37
CA GLY A 297 18.55 -23.83 7.87
C GLY A 297 18.92 -25.19 7.29
N TRP A 298 17.94 -25.89 6.76
CA TRP A 298 18.04 -27.22 6.13
C TRP A 298 19.25 -27.35 5.23
N THR A 299 19.99 -28.49 5.29
CA THR A 299 21.25 -28.75 4.60
C THR A 299 22.43 -27.86 4.97
N GLY A 300 22.28 -27.06 6.02
CA GLY A 300 23.39 -26.32 6.61
C GLY A 300 24.19 -27.15 7.62
N PRO A 301 25.20 -26.55 8.26
CA PRO A 301 25.95 -27.24 9.33
C PRO A 301 25.02 -27.67 10.47
N SER A 302 25.16 -28.92 10.94
CA SER A 302 24.37 -29.45 12.05
C SER A 302 24.69 -28.77 13.36
N ASP A 303 25.99 -28.50 13.60
CA ASP A 303 26.50 -27.76 14.76
C ASP A 303 27.76 -26.96 14.41
N ILE A 304 28.08 -25.96 15.25
CA ILE A 304 29.31 -25.18 15.21
C ILE A 304 29.77 -25.00 16.65
N ASP A 305 31.02 -25.42 16.93
CA ASP A 305 31.63 -25.36 18.28
C ASP A 305 30.75 -26.03 19.33
N GLY A 306 30.13 -27.16 19.00
CA GLY A 306 29.25 -27.93 19.89
C GLY A 306 27.88 -27.28 20.12
N LYS A 307 27.52 -26.26 19.36
CA LYS A 307 26.22 -25.62 19.44
C LYS A 307 25.37 -26.00 18.21
N LYS A 308 24.18 -26.53 18.46
CA LYS A 308 23.20 -26.87 17.42
C LYS A 308 22.89 -25.66 16.52
N ILE A 309 22.94 -25.83 15.21
CA ILE A 309 22.66 -24.83 14.17
C ILE A 309 21.45 -25.25 13.35
N GLU A 310 21.55 -26.32 12.54
CA GLU A 310 20.42 -26.80 11.75
C GLU A 310 19.23 -27.20 12.64
N ASN A 311 18.03 -26.96 12.16
CA ASN A 311 16.79 -27.18 12.91
C ASN A 311 16.78 -26.46 14.28
N PHE A 312 17.37 -25.26 14.29
CA PHE A 312 17.40 -24.40 15.46
C PHE A 312 17.49 -22.90 15.08
N TRP A 313 17.13 -22.01 15.98
CA TRP A 313 17.11 -20.58 15.72
C TRP A 313 18.46 -19.99 15.29
N ARG A 314 19.60 -20.61 15.67
CA ARG A 314 20.93 -20.12 15.34
C ARG A 314 21.24 -20.16 13.83
N SER A 315 20.48 -20.93 13.05
CA SER A 315 20.60 -20.92 11.59
C SER A 315 19.86 -19.73 10.95
N HIS A 316 19.21 -18.84 11.73
CA HIS A 316 18.35 -17.80 11.18
C HIS A 316 19.05 -16.87 10.19
N GLN A 317 20.23 -16.38 10.53
CA GLN A 317 21.01 -15.45 9.69
C GLN A 317 22.19 -16.15 9.01
N VAL A 318 23.42 -15.77 9.41
CA VAL A 318 24.69 -16.28 8.91
C VAL A 318 25.17 -17.37 9.85
N PRO A 319 25.07 -18.66 9.50
CA PRO A 319 25.41 -19.74 10.45
C PRO A 319 26.87 -19.71 10.91
N VAL A 320 27.81 -19.55 10.00
CA VAL A 320 29.27 -19.54 10.27
C VAL A 320 29.78 -18.11 10.19
N ALA A 321 29.87 -17.42 11.32
CA ALA A 321 30.16 -15.98 11.34
C ALA A 321 31.65 -15.62 11.17
N ASP A 322 32.56 -16.40 11.81
CA ASP A 322 33.97 -16.01 11.99
C ASP A 322 34.91 -16.57 10.91
N VAL A 323 34.38 -16.82 9.70
CA VAL A 323 35.09 -17.50 8.61
C VAL A 323 36.40 -16.77 8.12
N LYS A 324 36.54 -15.47 8.37
CA LYS A 324 37.74 -14.72 7.96
C LYS A 324 38.86 -14.81 8.99
N THR A 325 38.54 -15.07 10.22
CA THR A 325 39.51 -15.01 11.35
C THR A 325 39.74 -16.36 12.02
N ASN A 326 38.86 -17.34 11.76
CA ASN A 326 38.91 -18.68 12.30
C ASN A 326 39.03 -19.70 11.17
N GLU A 327 40.21 -20.32 11.06
CA GLU A 327 40.55 -21.30 10.00
C GLU A 327 39.62 -22.52 10.03
N SER A 328 39.20 -22.99 11.23
CA SER A 328 38.26 -24.11 11.31
C SER A 328 36.88 -23.75 10.78
N HIS A 329 36.41 -22.51 11.00
CA HIS A 329 35.15 -22.03 10.44
C HIS A 329 35.24 -21.83 8.93
N LEU A 330 36.37 -21.41 8.41
CA LEU A 330 36.59 -21.30 6.96
C LEU A 330 36.54 -22.67 6.28
N ARG A 331 37.20 -23.68 6.88
CA ARG A 331 37.13 -25.07 6.42
C ARG A 331 35.71 -25.62 6.50
N LEU A 332 35.00 -25.37 7.60
CA LEU A 332 33.61 -25.78 7.76
C LEU A 332 32.70 -25.17 6.66
N LEU A 333 32.90 -23.90 6.30
CA LEU A 333 32.19 -23.27 5.19
C LEU A 333 32.51 -23.96 3.87
N GLU A 334 33.78 -24.26 3.63
CA GLU A 334 34.21 -24.96 2.39
C GLU A 334 33.58 -26.35 2.32
N ASP A 335 33.69 -27.13 3.41
CA ASP A 335 33.09 -28.48 3.49
C ASP A 335 31.56 -28.42 3.30
N TRP A 336 30.88 -27.45 3.88
CA TRP A 336 29.47 -27.23 3.67
C TRP A 336 29.15 -26.93 2.20
N MET A 337 29.86 -26.02 1.54
CA MET A 337 29.64 -25.71 0.13
C MET A 337 29.98 -26.92 -0.77
N ARG A 338 31.04 -27.66 -0.47
CA ARG A 338 31.43 -28.89 -1.19
C ARG A 338 30.42 -30.03 -1.03
N SER A 339 29.65 -30.05 0.07
CA SER A 339 28.59 -31.05 0.27
C SER A 339 27.48 -30.97 -0.80
N TYR A 340 27.30 -29.81 -1.45
CA TYR A 340 26.40 -29.67 -2.59
C TYR A 340 26.98 -30.22 -3.90
N ARG A 341 28.25 -30.63 -3.94
CA ARG A 341 28.95 -31.20 -5.10
C ARG A 341 28.95 -30.27 -6.32
N PRO A 342 29.57 -29.05 -6.22
CA PRO A 342 29.50 -28.07 -7.29
C PRO A 342 30.01 -28.57 -8.63
N GLU A 343 30.95 -29.55 -8.65
CA GLU A 343 31.46 -30.21 -9.86
C GLU A 343 30.37 -30.98 -10.63
N GLU A 344 29.28 -31.40 -9.99
CA GLU A 344 28.12 -32.01 -10.63
C GLU A 344 27.12 -30.95 -11.14
N LEU A 345 27.15 -29.76 -10.55
CA LEU A 345 26.15 -28.71 -10.79
C LEU A 345 26.56 -27.74 -11.89
N PHE A 346 27.86 -27.42 -11.99
CA PHE A 346 28.38 -26.46 -12.93
C PHE A 346 29.33 -27.15 -13.95
N ASP A 347 29.41 -26.56 -15.13
CA ASP A 347 30.43 -26.95 -16.12
C ASP A 347 31.75 -26.22 -15.85
N ASP A 348 32.76 -26.50 -16.67
CA ASP A 348 34.11 -25.93 -16.55
C ASP A 348 34.12 -24.40 -16.73
N ASN A 349 33.14 -23.84 -17.43
CA ASN A 349 32.97 -22.40 -17.64
C ASN A 349 32.16 -21.73 -16.50
N GLY A 350 31.58 -22.52 -15.58
CA GLY A 350 30.78 -22.02 -14.47
C GLY A 350 29.31 -21.82 -14.80
N ALA A 351 28.86 -22.30 -15.94
CA ALA A 351 27.43 -22.33 -16.25
C ALA A 351 26.76 -23.52 -15.54
N VAL A 352 25.54 -23.33 -15.06
CA VAL A 352 24.73 -24.44 -14.54
C VAL A 352 24.50 -25.44 -15.66
N ARG A 353 24.75 -26.73 -15.38
CA ARG A 353 24.63 -27.80 -16.37
C ARG A 353 23.23 -27.84 -16.99
N GLU A 354 23.18 -28.08 -18.31
CA GLU A 354 21.96 -28.00 -19.11
C GLU A 354 20.84 -28.90 -18.57
N HIS A 355 21.15 -30.14 -18.16
CA HIS A 355 20.15 -31.08 -17.63
C HIS A 355 19.49 -30.59 -16.31
N ILE A 356 20.20 -29.79 -15.50
CA ILE A 356 19.68 -29.15 -14.28
C ILE A 356 18.84 -27.94 -14.68
N ARG A 357 19.39 -27.09 -15.55
CA ARG A 357 18.73 -25.87 -16.01
C ARG A 357 17.45 -26.16 -16.78
N ALA A 358 17.33 -27.32 -17.43
CA ALA A 358 16.14 -27.75 -18.16
C ALA A 358 14.89 -27.90 -17.27
N LEU A 359 15.03 -27.95 -15.94
CA LEU A 359 13.90 -27.87 -15.01
C LEU A 359 13.28 -26.48 -14.97
N SER A 360 14.04 -25.43 -15.31
CA SER A 360 13.49 -24.08 -15.39
C SER A 360 12.54 -23.94 -16.56
N PRO A 361 11.39 -23.30 -16.40
CA PRO A 361 10.51 -22.92 -17.51
C PRO A 361 11.21 -22.01 -18.51
N THR A 362 10.59 -21.80 -19.67
CA THR A 362 11.15 -20.93 -20.71
C THR A 362 10.31 -19.67 -20.95
N GLY A 363 10.92 -18.62 -21.48
CA GLY A 363 10.25 -17.39 -21.86
C GLY A 363 9.49 -16.75 -20.71
N LYS A 364 8.26 -16.32 -20.96
CA LYS A 364 7.37 -15.67 -19.96
C LYS A 364 6.84 -16.63 -18.87
N ARG A 365 7.03 -17.93 -19.01
CA ARG A 365 6.65 -18.91 -17.99
C ARG A 365 7.66 -19.00 -16.84
N ARG A 366 8.89 -18.48 -17.02
CA ARG A 366 9.83 -18.31 -15.91
C ARG A 366 9.22 -17.35 -14.89
N MET A 367 9.14 -17.74 -13.63
CA MET A 367 8.59 -16.86 -12.57
C MET A 367 9.38 -15.54 -12.45
N GLY A 368 10.70 -15.58 -12.71
CA GLY A 368 11.55 -14.38 -12.77
C GLY A 368 11.28 -13.43 -13.94
N SER A 369 10.62 -13.89 -15.02
CA SER A 369 10.32 -13.12 -16.23
C SER A 369 8.83 -13.04 -16.53
N ASN A 370 7.99 -13.47 -15.60
CA ASN A 370 6.53 -13.42 -15.75
C ASN A 370 6.06 -11.96 -15.85
N PRO A 371 5.27 -11.57 -16.85
CA PRO A 371 4.82 -10.19 -16.99
C PRO A 371 4.00 -9.68 -15.81
N HIS A 372 3.29 -10.55 -15.07
CA HIS A 372 2.58 -10.15 -13.86
C HIS A 372 3.52 -9.67 -12.74
N THR A 373 4.80 -10.06 -12.75
CA THR A 373 5.80 -9.55 -11.82
C THR A 373 6.42 -8.22 -12.23
N ASN A 374 6.02 -7.69 -13.39
CA ASN A 374 6.28 -6.33 -13.85
C ASN A 374 4.99 -5.76 -14.46
N GLY A 375 3.95 -5.69 -13.62
CA GLY A 375 2.57 -5.50 -14.05
C GLY A 375 2.31 -4.22 -14.85
N GLY A 376 3.18 -3.22 -14.75
CA GLY A 376 3.09 -2.04 -15.58
C GLY A 376 3.12 -2.34 -17.09
N VAL A 377 3.76 -3.44 -17.53
CA VAL A 377 3.71 -3.88 -18.95
C VAL A 377 2.35 -4.45 -19.35
N LEU A 378 1.52 -4.82 -18.39
CA LEU A 378 0.15 -5.32 -18.58
C LEU A 378 -0.90 -4.22 -18.36
N ARG A 379 -0.50 -3.09 -17.80
CA ARG A 379 -1.39 -1.97 -17.48
C ARG A 379 -2.07 -1.45 -18.74
N LYS A 380 -3.37 -1.25 -18.63
CA LYS A 380 -4.17 -0.56 -19.65
C LYS A 380 -4.52 0.82 -19.12
N ASP A 381 -4.53 1.81 -20.00
CA ASP A 381 -5.04 3.13 -19.65
C ASP A 381 -6.51 3.02 -19.29
N LEU A 382 -6.92 3.75 -18.26
CA LEU A 382 -8.31 3.77 -17.82
C LEU A 382 -9.17 4.47 -18.88
N LEU A 383 -10.29 3.87 -19.19
CA LEU A 383 -11.39 4.55 -19.86
C LEU A 383 -12.04 5.45 -18.82
N PHE A 384 -11.59 6.70 -18.77
CA PHE A 384 -12.02 7.67 -17.76
C PHE A 384 -13.28 8.41 -18.25
N PRO A 385 -14.36 8.47 -17.46
CA PRO A 385 -15.58 9.14 -17.86
C PRO A 385 -15.39 10.67 -17.90
N ALA A 386 -16.14 11.35 -18.74
CA ALA A 386 -16.11 12.81 -18.82
C ALA A 386 -16.61 13.41 -17.49
N ILE A 387 -15.73 14.08 -16.76
CA ILE A 387 -15.96 14.54 -15.39
C ILE A 387 -17.05 15.62 -15.31
N GLU A 388 -17.30 16.32 -16.41
CA GLU A 388 -18.36 17.33 -16.54
C GLU A 388 -19.76 16.79 -16.23
N ARG A 389 -19.96 15.47 -16.39
CA ARG A 389 -21.25 14.82 -16.09
C ARG A 389 -21.62 14.81 -14.62
N TYR A 390 -20.64 14.96 -13.76
CA TYR A 390 -20.76 14.87 -12.30
C TYR A 390 -20.60 16.22 -11.61
N ALA A 391 -20.30 17.26 -12.40
CA ALA A 391 -20.05 18.60 -11.89
C ALA A 391 -21.28 19.15 -11.15
N VAL A 392 -21.01 19.70 -9.98
CA VAL A 392 -22.01 20.43 -9.21
C VAL A 392 -22.16 21.83 -9.80
N ASP A 393 -23.40 22.23 -10.04
CA ASP A 393 -23.69 23.59 -10.49
C ASP A 393 -23.52 24.59 -9.32
N VAL A 394 -22.65 25.59 -9.53
CA VAL A 394 -22.33 26.63 -8.56
C VAL A 394 -22.59 27.97 -9.23
N GLN A 395 -23.77 28.52 -8.97
CA GLN A 395 -24.18 29.82 -9.53
C GLN A 395 -23.37 30.98 -8.92
N SER A 396 -23.04 30.84 -7.66
CA SER A 396 -22.15 31.76 -6.92
C SER A 396 -21.56 31.04 -5.72
N PRO A 397 -20.41 31.48 -5.18
CA PRO A 397 -19.76 30.82 -4.04
C PRO A 397 -20.71 30.69 -2.86
N GLY A 398 -20.84 29.47 -2.30
CA GLY A 398 -21.69 29.18 -1.16
C GLY A 398 -23.19 29.11 -1.44
N SER A 399 -23.64 29.16 -2.69
CA SER A 399 -25.06 29.14 -3.06
C SER A 399 -25.70 27.74 -3.04
N SER A 400 -24.91 26.70 -3.15
CA SER A 400 -25.35 25.30 -3.14
C SER A 400 -24.62 24.49 -2.08
N GLU A 401 -25.18 23.34 -1.71
CA GLU A 401 -24.65 22.45 -0.69
C GLU A 401 -24.87 21.01 -1.12
N VAL A 402 -23.79 20.21 -1.15
CA VAL A 402 -23.83 18.80 -1.51
C VAL A 402 -22.91 17.97 -0.61
N GLU A 403 -23.10 16.65 -0.60
CA GLU A 403 -22.16 15.69 -0.03
C GLU A 403 -20.94 15.57 -0.97
N ASN A 404 -19.79 16.08 -0.57
CA ASN A 404 -18.64 16.23 -1.48
C ASN A 404 -18.20 14.92 -2.15
N THR A 405 -18.28 13.80 -1.43
CA THR A 405 -17.82 12.49 -1.93
C THR A 405 -18.84 11.78 -2.84
N TYR A 406 -20.11 12.22 -2.85
CA TYR A 406 -21.14 11.56 -3.65
C TYR A 406 -20.87 11.62 -5.17
N PRO A 407 -20.52 12.78 -5.76
CA PRO A 407 -20.13 12.84 -7.18
C PRO A 407 -18.90 11.98 -7.51
N LEU A 408 -17.95 11.85 -6.59
CA LEU A 408 -16.82 10.94 -6.74
C LEU A 408 -17.29 9.48 -6.80
N GLY A 409 -18.27 9.10 -5.99
CA GLY A 409 -18.90 7.76 -6.05
C GLY A 409 -19.50 7.46 -7.42
N GLU A 410 -20.11 8.46 -8.09
CA GLU A 410 -20.62 8.32 -9.45
C GLU A 410 -19.50 8.16 -10.49
N VAL A 411 -18.38 8.89 -10.34
CA VAL A 411 -17.18 8.70 -11.17
C VAL A 411 -16.63 7.28 -11.01
N ILE A 412 -16.49 6.79 -9.79
CA ILE A 412 -15.97 5.43 -9.52
C ILE A 412 -16.93 4.37 -10.07
N ARG A 413 -18.26 4.57 -9.95
CA ARG A 413 -19.26 3.71 -10.60
C ARG A 413 -18.99 3.54 -12.09
N ASP A 414 -18.80 4.65 -12.78
CA ASP A 414 -18.63 4.66 -14.22
C ASP A 414 -17.23 4.17 -14.62
N LEU A 415 -16.19 4.41 -13.80
CA LEU A 415 -14.89 3.78 -13.96
C LEU A 415 -14.97 2.25 -13.88
N ILE A 416 -15.68 1.70 -12.91
CA ILE A 416 -15.89 0.25 -12.80
C ILE A 416 -16.65 -0.28 -14.02
N ARG A 417 -17.67 0.44 -14.49
CA ARG A 417 -18.46 0.03 -15.66
C ARG A 417 -17.65 0.00 -16.94
N GLU A 418 -16.82 1.01 -17.17
CA GLU A 418 -16.02 1.14 -18.39
C GLU A 418 -14.76 0.25 -18.35
N ASN A 419 -14.31 -0.17 -17.14
CA ASN A 419 -13.11 -0.98 -16.93
C ASN A 419 -13.40 -2.25 -16.10
N PRO A 420 -14.29 -3.16 -16.56
CA PRO A 420 -14.87 -4.22 -15.73
C PRO A 420 -13.88 -5.29 -15.23
N SER A 421 -12.70 -5.39 -15.84
CA SER A 421 -11.63 -6.33 -15.43
C SER A 421 -10.33 -5.61 -15.08
N GLY A 422 -10.41 -4.37 -14.63
CA GLY A 422 -9.22 -3.55 -14.40
C GLY A 422 -9.39 -2.49 -13.32
N TYR A 423 -10.56 -2.40 -12.69
CA TYR A 423 -10.81 -1.42 -11.64
C TYR A 423 -11.65 -2.01 -10.50
N ARG A 424 -11.16 -1.88 -9.27
CA ARG A 424 -11.87 -2.34 -8.06
C ARG A 424 -11.85 -1.27 -6.97
N LEU A 425 -12.90 -1.29 -6.16
CA LEU A 425 -13.04 -0.49 -4.95
C LEU A 425 -12.79 -1.36 -3.71
N PHE A 426 -12.00 -0.82 -2.78
CA PHE A 426 -11.65 -1.47 -1.51
C PHE A 426 -12.07 -0.58 -0.35
N GLY A 427 -12.75 -1.13 0.65
CA GLY A 427 -13.18 -0.38 1.82
C GLY A 427 -13.57 -1.26 3.00
N PRO A 428 -13.38 -0.78 4.25
CA PRO A 428 -13.68 -1.55 5.47
C PRO A 428 -15.17 -1.42 5.88
N ASP A 429 -16.09 -1.86 5.00
CA ASP A 429 -17.56 -1.77 5.19
C ASP A 429 -18.09 -0.32 5.26
N GLU A 430 -17.43 0.59 4.57
CA GLU A 430 -17.70 2.03 4.68
C GLU A 430 -18.19 2.67 3.38
N THR A 431 -18.45 1.91 2.30
CA THR A 431 -18.83 2.47 0.99
C THR A 431 -20.09 3.32 1.07
N HIS A 432 -21.15 2.85 1.76
CA HIS A 432 -22.35 3.64 2.01
C HIS A 432 -22.06 4.85 2.90
N SER A 433 -21.32 4.62 3.99
CA SER A 433 -21.00 5.66 4.95
C SER A 433 -20.17 6.78 4.33
N ASN A 434 -19.26 6.47 3.42
CA ASN A 434 -18.41 7.44 2.70
C ASN A 434 -19.09 8.03 1.46
N ARG A 435 -20.40 7.79 1.26
CA ARG A 435 -21.21 8.30 0.13
C ARG A 435 -20.76 7.82 -1.25
N LEU A 436 -20.14 6.66 -1.31
CA LEU A 436 -19.70 6.03 -2.56
C LEU A 436 -20.69 4.99 -3.10
N GLN A 437 -21.87 4.86 -2.50
CA GLN A 437 -22.85 3.82 -2.81
C GLN A 437 -23.38 3.84 -4.26
N ALA A 438 -23.17 4.90 -5.03
CA ALA A 438 -23.50 4.94 -6.46
C ALA A 438 -22.86 3.75 -7.23
N VAL A 439 -21.72 3.22 -6.77
CA VAL A 439 -21.06 2.05 -7.37
C VAL A 439 -21.98 0.83 -7.46
N TYR A 440 -22.92 0.68 -6.53
CA TYR A 440 -23.85 -0.45 -6.49
C TYR A 440 -24.93 -0.43 -7.57
N GLU A 441 -25.03 0.64 -8.33
CA GLU A 441 -25.83 0.70 -9.55
C GLU A 441 -25.23 -0.13 -10.70
N THR A 442 -23.93 -0.38 -10.64
CA THR A 442 -23.17 -1.07 -11.71
C THR A 442 -22.56 -2.39 -11.27
N THR A 443 -22.21 -2.53 -10.01
CA THR A 443 -21.53 -3.71 -9.48
C THR A 443 -22.07 -4.08 -8.10
N LYS A 444 -21.47 -5.10 -7.49
CA LYS A 444 -21.81 -5.57 -6.14
C LYS A 444 -20.54 -5.78 -5.31
N LYS A 445 -20.72 -6.04 -4.01
CA LYS A 445 -19.68 -6.54 -3.11
C LYS A 445 -19.42 -8.00 -3.43
N VAL A 446 -18.16 -8.36 -3.72
CA VAL A 446 -17.81 -9.77 -3.93
C VAL A 446 -17.87 -10.54 -2.61
N TRP A 447 -18.61 -11.66 -2.61
CA TRP A 447 -18.81 -12.48 -1.43
C TRP A 447 -18.86 -13.95 -1.79
N MET A 448 -17.81 -14.69 -1.46
CA MET A 448 -17.71 -16.12 -1.74
C MET A 448 -18.07 -16.99 -0.53
N ALA A 449 -18.31 -16.42 0.65
CA ALA A 449 -18.84 -17.15 1.79
C ALA A 449 -20.33 -17.53 1.60
N ASN A 450 -20.94 -18.22 2.55
CA ASN A 450 -22.35 -18.61 2.45
C ASN A 450 -23.26 -17.36 2.49
N PHE A 451 -24.41 -17.45 1.82
CA PHE A 451 -25.48 -16.47 1.91
C PHE A 451 -26.56 -16.98 2.88
N LEU A 452 -27.12 -16.08 3.65
CA LEU A 452 -28.37 -16.29 4.37
C LEU A 452 -29.54 -15.79 3.50
N PRO A 453 -30.79 -16.20 3.79
CA PRO A 453 -31.96 -15.68 3.06
C PRO A 453 -32.06 -14.16 3.07
N GLU A 454 -31.67 -13.55 4.17
CA GLU A 454 -31.67 -12.10 4.37
C GLU A 454 -30.66 -11.39 3.45
N ASP A 455 -29.54 -12.04 3.16
CA ASP A 455 -28.50 -11.49 2.29
C ASP A 455 -28.93 -11.43 0.82
N LEU A 456 -29.91 -12.27 0.42
CA LEU A 456 -30.41 -12.35 -0.95
C LEU A 456 -31.44 -11.26 -1.27
N ASN A 457 -32.05 -10.66 -0.24
CA ASN A 457 -33.14 -9.71 -0.35
C ASN A 457 -32.70 -8.33 0.17
N GLY A 458 -32.11 -7.50 -0.71
CA GLY A 458 -31.82 -6.09 -0.37
C GLY A 458 -30.37 -5.81 0.05
N SER A 459 -29.48 -6.80 0.03
CA SER A 459 -28.05 -6.57 0.18
C SER A 459 -27.35 -6.37 -1.18
N GLU A 460 -26.20 -5.71 -1.17
CA GLU A 460 -25.34 -5.57 -2.35
C GLU A 460 -24.33 -6.72 -2.49
N LEU A 461 -24.54 -7.85 -1.84
CA LEU A 461 -23.66 -9.03 -1.94
C LEU A 461 -23.88 -9.79 -3.23
N SER A 462 -22.82 -10.27 -3.84
CA SER A 462 -22.83 -11.11 -5.03
C SER A 462 -21.60 -12.02 -5.08
N ARG A 463 -21.72 -13.14 -5.81
CA ARG A 463 -20.53 -13.93 -6.19
C ARG A 463 -19.64 -13.18 -7.17
N ASP A 464 -20.23 -12.30 -7.96
CA ASP A 464 -19.52 -11.46 -8.92
C ASP A 464 -19.68 -9.98 -8.55
N GLY A 465 -18.57 -9.32 -8.25
CA GLY A 465 -18.55 -7.93 -7.84
C GLY A 465 -17.15 -7.33 -7.95
N SER A 466 -17.09 -6.00 -8.04
CA SER A 466 -15.84 -5.24 -8.08
C SER A 466 -15.57 -4.43 -6.81
N VAL A 467 -16.45 -4.53 -5.81
CA VAL A 467 -16.25 -3.94 -4.50
C VAL A 467 -15.81 -5.03 -3.52
N ILE A 468 -14.71 -4.80 -2.82
CA ILE A 468 -14.20 -5.70 -1.78
C ILE A 468 -14.31 -4.97 -0.44
N GLU A 469 -15.17 -5.48 0.43
CA GLU A 469 -15.32 -4.96 1.78
C GLU A 469 -14.98 -6.02 2.82
N MET A 470 -14.10 -5.65 3.73
CA MET A 470 -13.69 -6.44 4.87
C MET A 470 -13.25 -5.52 6.00
N LEU A 471 -13.70 -5.74 7.22
CA LEU A 471 -13.28 -4.94 8.38
C LEU A 471 -11.83 -5.27 8.78
N SER A 472 -10.93 -5.02 7.84
CA SER A 472 -9.49 -5.15 7.98
C SER A 472 -8.79 -4.32 6.89
N GLU A 473 -8.49 -3.10 7.22
CA GLU A 473 -7.76 -2.16 6.35
C GLU A 473 -6.40 -2.74 5.90
N HIS A 474 -5.71 -3.46 6.80
CA HIS A 474 -4.46 -4.16 6.47
C HIS A 474 -4.62 -5.11 5.27
N THR A 475 -5.64 -5.99 5.34
CA THR A 475 -5.88 -6.97 4.28
C THR A 475 -6.29 -6.31 2.97
N LEU A 476 -7.14 -5.28 3.06
CA LEU A 476 -7.63 -4.54 1.88
C LEU A 476 -6.52 -3.80 1.15
N VAL A 477 -5.65 -3.08 1.87
CA VAL A 477 -4.55 -2.36 1.22
C VAL A 477 -3.48 -3.29 0.68
N GLY A 478 -3.25 -4.44 1.32
CA GLY A 478 -2.40 -5.50 0.76
C GLY A 478 -3.00 -6.09 -0.52
N MET A 479 -4.33 -6.32 -0.57
CA MET A 479 -5.02 -6.74 -1.79
C MET A 479 -4.90 -5.66 -2.88
N MET A 480 -5.14 -4.41 -2.55
CA MET A 480 -5.02 -3.32 -3.52
C MET A 480 -3.59 -3.22 -4.07
N GLU A 481 -2.56 -3.32 -3.24
CA GLU A 481 -1.18 -3.28 -3.71
C GLU A 481 -0.87 -4.44 -4.67
N GLY A 482 -1.22 -5.68 -4.33
CA GLY A 482 -1.04 -6.82 -5.24
C GLY A 482 -1.77 -6.64 -6.56
N TYR A 483 -2.94 -6.02 -6.54
CA TYR A 483 -3.75 -5.71 -7.71
C TYR A 483 -3.08 -4.65 -8.62
N LEU A 484 -2.55 -3.57 -8.03
CA LEU A 484 -1.82 -2.53 -8.74
C LEU A 484 -0.53 -3.08 -9.35
N LEU A 485 0.26 -3.85 -8.57
CA LEU A 485 1.54 -4.39 -8.99
C LEU A 485 1.44 -5.43 -10.12
N THR A 486 0.24 -5.99 -10.36
CA THR A 486 -0.05 -6.87 -11.50
C THR A 486 -0.77 -6.17 -12.66
N GLY A 487 -0.75 -4.83 -12.69
CA GLY A 487 -1.17 -4.02 -13.83
C GLY A 487 -2.64 -3.62 -13.84
N ARG A 488 -3.30 -3.63 -12.70
CA ARG A 488 -4.68 -3.19 -12.51
C ARG A 488 -4.73 -1.82 -11.84
N ASN A 489 -5.94 -1.27 -11.66
CA ASN A 489 -6.17 0.00 -10.97
C ASN A 489 -7.19 -0.18 -9.85
N GLY A 490 -7.01 0.57 -8.77
CA GLY A 490 -7.88 0.45 -7.60
C GLY A 490 -8.04 1.75 -6.84
N PHE A 491 -9.03 1.76 -5.96
CA PHE A 491 -9.33 2.86 -5.06
C PHE A 491 -9.64 2.32 -3.67
N PHE A 492 -8.99 2.86 -2.67
CA PHE A 492 -9.25 2.53 -1.27
C PHE A 492 -9.89 3.73 -0.56
N HIS A 493 -10.78 3.47 0.37
CA HIS A 493 -11.35 4.50 1.23
C HIS A 493 -11.43 4.02 2.67
N THR A 494 -11.27 4.95 3.61
CA THR A 494 -11.36 4.70 5.05
C THR A 494 -11.71 5.96 5.83
N TYR A 495 -12.12 5.81 7.09
CA TYR A 495 -12.26 6.91 8.02
C TYR A 495 -10.89 7.46 8.43
N GLU A 496 -10.84 8.78 8.66
CA GLU A 496 -9.61 9.47 8.97
C GLU A 496 -8.88 8.91 10.19
N ALA A 497 -9.58 8.69 11.28
CA ALA A 497 -9.00 8.17 12.51
C ALA A 497 -8.41 6.76 12.35
N PHE A 498 -8.91 5.96 11.40
CA PHE A 498 -8.44 4.59 11.15
C PHE A 498 -7.42 4.49 10.02
N ALA A 499 -7.09 5.60 9.36
CA ALA A 499 -6.03 5.61 8.35
C ALA A 499 -4.67 5.16 8.90
N HIS A 500 -4.41 5.33 10.19
CA HIS A 500 -3.18 4.82 10.81
C HIS A 500 -3.06 3.29 10.78
N VAL A 501 -4.15 2.54 10.67
CA VAL A 501 -4.11 1.08 10.51
C VAL A 501 -3.34 0.67 9.25
N ILE A 502 -3.39 1.46 8.18
CA ILE A 502 -2.69 1.15 6.93
C ILE A 502 -1.24 1.67 6.88
N SER A 503 -0.74 2.31 7.94
CA SER A 503 0.55 3.00 7.94
C SER A 503 1.71 2.13 7.48
N SER A 504 1.76 0.87 7.91
CA SER A 504 2.84 -0.04 7.58
C SER A 504 2.83 -0.43 6.10
N MET A 505 1.68 -0.83 5.57
CA MET A 505 1.56 -1.20 4.16
C MET A 505 1.75 0.01 3.23
N TYR A 506 1.22 1.18 3.60
CA TYR A 506 1.46 2.43 2.91
C TYR A 506 2.96 2.76 2.83
N ASN A 507 3.68 2.60 3.95
CA ASN A 507 5.12 2.79 4.00
C ASN A 507 5.86 1.84 3.07
N GLN A 508 5.50 0.55 3.09
CA GLN A 508 6.09 -0.46 2.21
C GLN A 508 5.84 -0.14 0.73
N HIS A 509 4.62 0.22 0.36
CA HIS A 509 4.29 0.61 -1.01
C HIS A 509 5.08 1.83 -1.49
N CYS A 510 5.15 2.89 -0.69
CA CYS A 510 5.96 4.07 -1.02
C CYS A 510 7.45 3.70 -1.21
N LYS A 511 8.01 2.84 -0.35
CA LYS A 511 9.38 2.35 -0.48
C LYS A 511 9.59 1.52 -1.74
N TRP A 512 8.63 0.68 -2.08
CA TRP A 512 8.65 -0.07 -3.32
C TRP A 512 8.69 0.84 -4.56
N LEU A 513 7.81 1.84 -4.61
CA LEU A 513 7.78 2.82 -5.70
C LEU A 513 9.08 3.64 -5.78
N GLU A 514 9.62 4.05 -4.61
CA GLU A 514 10.89 4.77 -4.52
C GLU A 514 12.04 3.98 -5.17
N HIS A 515 12.12 2.66 -4.89
CA HIS A 515 13.10 1.79 -5.54
C HIS A 515 12.82 1.62 -7.03
N CYS A 516 11.57 1.48 -7.44
CA CYS A 516 11.21 1.32 -8.86
C CYS A 516 11.62 2.52 -9.72
N GLU A 517 11.67 3.74 -9.17
CA GLU A 517 12.14 4.92 -9.91
C GLU A 517 13.60 4.77 -10.41
N GLU A 518 14.42 3.98 -9.72
CA GLU A 518 15.82 3.76 -10.03
C GLU A 518 16.07 2.54 -10.94
N ILE A 519 15.01 1.77 -11.26
CA ILE A 519 15.11 0.51 -12.00
C ILE A 519 14.54 0.66 -13.41
N PRO A 520 15.37 0.80 -14.45
CA PRO A 520 14.93 1.14 -15.81
C PRO A 520 13.97 0.12 -16.46
N TRP A 521 13.99 -1.14 -16.04
CA TRP A 521 13.12 -2.18 -16.60
C TRP A 521 11.78 -2.34 -15.89
N ARG A 522 11.58 -1.67 -14.74
CA ARG A 522 10.28 -1.64 -14.07
C ARG A 522 9.33 -0.69 -14.79
N ALA A 523 8.25 -1.24 -15.33
CA ALA A 523 7.22 -0.45 -16.00
C ALA A 523 6.31 0.24 -14.96
N PRO A 524 5.83 1.46 -15.24
CA PRO A 524 4.98 2.21 -14.32
C PRO A 524 3.65 1.50 -14.06
N ILE A 525 3.24 1.44 -12.80
CA ILE A 525 1.96 0.89 -12.37
C ILE A 525 0.92 1.99 -12.13
N GLY A 526 -0.35 1.60 -11.98
CA GLY A 526 -1.42 2.50 -11.59
C GLY A 526 -1.18 3.14 -10.21
N PRO A 527 -1.82 4.29 -9.93
CA PRO A 527 -1.60 5.01 -8.68
C PRO A 527 -2.27 4.30 -7.51
N TRP A 528 -1.68 4.41 -6.32
CA TRP A 528 -2.39 4.10 -5.10
C TRP A 528 -3.26 5.29 -4.69
N ASN A 529 -4.59 5.14 -4.79
CA ASN A 529 -5.53 6.18 -4.43
C ASN A 529 -6.23 5.84 -3.11
N CYS A 530 -6.18 6.78 -2.16
CA CYS A 530 -6.81 6.64 -0.86
C CYS A 530 -7.66 7.87 -0.55
N LEU A 531 -8.98 7.68 -0.42
CA LEU A 531 -9.88 8.66 0.15
C LEU A 531 -9.91 8.47 1.67
N ILE A 532 -9.52 9.51 2.39
CA ILE A 532 -9.66 9.64 3.83
C ILE A 532 -10.88 10.53 4.09
N SER A 533 -11.95 9.92 4.58
CA SER A 533 -13.23 10.58 4.81
C SER A 533 -13.66 10.45 6.28
N SER A 534 -14.88 10.87 6.61
CA SER A 534 -15.32 10.94 8.01
C SER A 534 -14.30 11.69 8.87
N THR A 535 -13.98 12.89 8.42
CA THR A 535 -12.88 13.71 8.93
C THR A 535 -13.10 14.16 10.37
N VAL A 536 -12.02 14.47 11.05
CA VAL A 536 -11.99 14.89 12.47
C VAL A 536 -13.06 15.93 12.81
N TRP A 537 -13.31 16.90 11.94
CA TRP A 537 -14.22 18.03 12.18
C TRP A 537 -15.71 17.67 12.10
N ARG A 538 -16.03 16.47 11.62
CA ARG A 538 -17.40 15.96 11.49
C ARG A 538 -17.59 14.63 12.25
N GLN A 539 -16.66 14.33 13.16
CA GLN A 539 -16.75 13.22 14.12
C GLN A 539 -17.09 13.69 15.55
N ASP A 540 -17.73 14.83 15.63
CA ASP A 540 -18.23 15.45 16.87
C ASP A 540 -19.13 14.52 17.68
N HIS A 541 -19.93 13.66 17.00
CA HIS A 541 -20.87 12.73 17.61
C HIS A 541 -20.24 11.39 18.05
N ASN A 542 -19.10 10.99 17.47
CA ASN A 542 -18.38 9.76 17.82
C ASN A 542 -17.32 9.99 18.91
N GLY A 543 -16.91 11.24 19.12
CA GLY A 543 -15.93 11.63 20.13
C GLY A 543 -14.49 11.37 19.74
N PHE A 544 -13.60 11.58 20.67
CA PHE A 544 -12.15 11.63 20.46
C PHE A 544 -11.54 10.39 19.82
N THR A 545 -12.11 9.19 19.97
CA THR A 545 -11.59 7.96 19.35
C THR A 545 -11.71 7.94 17.82
N HIS A 546 -12.52 8.81 17.25
CA HIS A 546 -12.70 9.00 15.81
C HIS A 546 -12.13 10.31 15.31
N GLN A 547 -11.30 10.97 16.10
CA GLN A 547 -10.76 12.30 15.84
C GLN A 547 -9.23 12.25 15.81
N ASP A 548 -8.65 11.85 14.67
CA ASP A 548 -7.20 11.81 14.48
C ASP A 548 -6.84 12.09 13.00
N PRO A 549 -6.35 13.29 12.67
CA PRO A 549 -5.93 13.66 11.33
C PRO A 549 -4.44 13.37 11.04
N GLY A 550 -3.76 12.57 11.86
CA GLY A 550 -2.29 12.42 11.85
C GLY A 550 -1.71 11.66 10.67
N PHE A 551 -2.51 10.96 9.86
CA PHE A 551 -1.98 10.20 8.73
C PHE A 551 -1.27 11.08 7.69
N MET A 552 -1.67 12.34 7.52
CA MET A 552 -1.00 13.29 6.63
C MET A 552 0.44 13.58 7.04
N ASP A 553 0.74 13.58 8.34
CA ASP A 553 2.11 13.75 8.86
C ASP A 553 3.01 12.58 8.46
N LEU A 554 2.47 11.35 8.48
CA LEU A 554 3.15 10.17 7.97
C LEU A 554 3.43 10.29 6.46
N ALA A 555 2.42 10.68 5.69
CA ALA A 555 2.54 10.89 4.24
C ALA A 555 3.60 11.94 3.91
N GLY A 556 3.67 13.03 4.69
CA GLY A 556 4.68 14.08 4.56
C GLY A 556 6.13 13.63 4.79
N ASN A 557 6.36 12.42 5.31
CA ASN A 557 7.68 11.84 5.50
C ASN A 557 8.14 10.97 4.32
N LYS A 558 7.32 10.80 3.29
CA LYS A 558 7.66 9.98 2.11
C LYS A 558 8.35 10.82 1.05
N LYS A 559 9.00 10.15 0.09
CA LYS A 559 9.66 10.82 -1.04
C LYS A 559 8.65 11.67 -1.81
N GLY A 560 8.99 12.93 -2.03
CA GLY A 560 8.07 13.90 -2.64
C GLY A 560 7.69 13.60 -4.10
N SER A 561 8.50 12.80 -4.82
CA SER A 561 8.14 12.28 -6.15
C SER A 561 6.99 11.26 -6.09
N ILE A 562 6.86 10.53 -4.98
CA ILE A 562 5.88 9.46 -4.83
C ILE A 562 4.56 9.96 -4.25
N THR A 563 4.61 10.77 -3.19
CA THR A 563 3.42 11.08 -2.37
C THR A 563 2.78 12.39 -2.77
N ARG A 564 1.44 12.40 -2.81
CA ARG A 564 0.55 13.55 -3.00
C ARG A 564 -0.44 13.60 -1.84
N VAL A 565 -0.71 14.79 -1.32
CA VAL A 565 -1.77 15.02 -0.33
C VAL A 565 -2.67 16.15 -0.83
N TYR A 566 -3.95 15.85 -0.97
CA TYR A 566 -4.97 16.76 -1.46
C TYR A 566 -6.02 17.03 -0.38
N LEU A 567 -6.40 18.30 -0.25
CA LEU A 567 -7.45 18.77 0.66
C LEU A 567 -8.47 19.62 -0.13
N PRO A 568 -9.30 18.99 -0.96
CA PRO A 568 -10.33 19.71 -1.73
C PRO A 568 -11.37 20.32 -0.79
N ALA A 569 -11.74 21.58 -1.05
CA ALA A 569 -12.69 22.32 -0.22
C ALA A 569 -14.15 22.07 -0.57
N ASP A 570 -14.42 21.56 -1.78
CA ASP A 570 -15.76 21.29 -2.31
C ASP A 570 -15.77 20.13 -3.32
N ALA A 571 -16.94 19.73 -3.76
CA ALA A 571 -17.12 18.59 -4.66
C ALA A 571 -16.45 18.79 -6.02
N ASN A 572 -16.53 19.98 -6.62
CA ASN A 572 -15.88 20.25 -7.91
C ASN A 572 -14.35 20.21 -7.80
N SER A 573 -13.79 20.67 -6.67
CA SER A 573 -12.35 20.51 -6.38
C SER A 573 -11.97 19.04 -6.21
N LEU A 574 -12.81 18.24 -5.55
CA LEU A 574 -12.59 16.79 -5.42
C LEU A 574 -12.65 16.10 -6.77
N LEU A 575 -13.61 16.45 -7.62
CA LEU A 575 -13.70 15.92 -9.00
C LEU A 575 -12.47 16.27 -9.83
N ALA A 576 -11.99 17.51 -9.75
CA ALA A 576 -10.78 17.95 -10.44
C ALA A 576 -9.51 17.24 -9.91
N VAL A 577 -9.46 16.95 -8.61
CA VAL A 577 -8.39 16.11 -8.03
C VAL A 577 -8.49 14.70 -8.56
N ALA A 578 -9.67 14.10 -8.60
CA ALA A 578 -9.87 12.74 -9.10
C ALA A 578 -9.47 12.58 -10.57
N GLU A 579 -9.80 13.55 -11.43
CA GLU A 579 -9.43 13.56 -12.85
C GLU A 579 -7.91 13.43 -13.05
N ASN A 580 -7.11 14.07 -12.20
CA ASN A 580 -5.65 13.96 -12.25
C ASN A 580 -5.13 12.73 -11.50
N ALA A 581 -5.51 12.57 -10.24
CA ALA A 581 -4.96 11.57 -9.33
C ALA A 581 -5.19 10.13 -9.82
N LEU A 582 -6.37 9.82 -10.38
CA LEU A 582 -6.72 8.46 -10.81
C LEU A 582 -6.04 8.02 -12.11
N THR A 583 -5.42 8.95 -12.84
CA THR A 583 -4.76 8.69 -14.12
C THR A 583 -3.22 8.76 -14.06
N GLU A 584 -2.66 9.25 -12.95
CA GLU A 584 -1.21 9.26 -12.72
C GLU A 584 -0.64 7.82 -12.61
N THR A 585 0.68 7.71 -12.59
CA THR A 585 1.38 6.42 -12.42
C THR A 585 2.51 6.55 -11.42
N ASN A 586 2.85 5.44 -10.74
CA ASN A 586 3.93 5.36 -9.75
C ASN A 586 3.81 6.39 -8.62
N VAL A 587 2.60 6.75 -8.23
CA VAL A 587 2.35 7.71 -7.16
C VAL A 587 1.34 7.18 -6.16
N SER A 588 1.35 7.79 -4.99
CA SER A 588 0.40 7.54 -3.92
C SER A 588 -0.35 8.83 -3.61
N ASN A 589 -1.66 8.82 -3.84
CA ASN A 589 -2.57 9.95 -3.66
C ASN A 589 -3.38 9.78 -2.37
N ILE A 590 -3.19 10.67 -1.44
CA ILE A 590 -3.98 10.79 -0.22
C ILE A 590 -4.93 11.97 -0.41
N ILE A 591 -6.22 11.69 -0.39
CA ILE A 591 -7.29 12.67 -0.60
C ILE A 591 -8.11 12.77 0.69
N VAL A 592 -8.02 13.91 1.38
CA VAL A 592 -8.75 14.14 2.63
C VAL A 592 -9.95 15.03 2.34
N CYS A 593 -11.15 14.47 2.48
CA CYS A 593 -12.40 15.17 2.17
C CYS A 593 -13.56 14.60 2.95
N ASP A 594 -14.32 15.43 3.65
CA ASP A 594 -15.47 14.98 4.41
C ASP A 594 -16.65 14.58 3.51
N LYS A 595 -17.44 13.64 4.02
CA LYS A 595 -18.58 13.02 3.34
C LYS A 595 -19.92 13.74 3.58
N GLN A 596 -19.98 14.63 4.54
CA GLN A 596 -21.21 15.35 4.88
C GLN A 596 -21.50 16.46 3.85
N LYS A 597 -22.65 17.12 3.98
CA LYS A 597 -22.97 18.26 3.13
C LYS A 597 -22.11 19.46 3.44
N HIS A 598 -21.51 20.00 2.40
CA HIS A 598 -20.66 21.19 2.41
C HIS A 598 -21.10 22.21 1.36
N LEU A 599 -20.84 23.49 1.65
CA LEU A 599 -21.03 24.56 0.70
C LEU A 599 -20.08 24.39 -0.49
N GLN A 600 -20.59 24.76 -1.67
CA GLN A 600 -19.86 24.68 -2.92
C GLN A 600 -19.38 26.07 -3.33
N TYR A 601 -18.11 26.19 -3.72
CA TYR A 601 -17.45 27.47 -3.90
C TYR A 601 -17.01 27.72 -5.35
N LEU A 602 -16.55 26.68 -6.04
CA LEU A 602 -15.92 26.78 -7.36
C LEU A 602 -16.75 26.03 -8.41
N THR A 603 -16.89 26.63 -9.60
CA THR A 603 -17.30 25.87 -10.77
C THR A 603 -16.23 24.83 -11.14
N LEU A 604 -16.56 23.79 -11.91
CA LEU A 604 -15.59 22.78 -12.31
C LEU A 604 -14.36 23.36 -13.01
N ASP A 605 -14.55 24.37 -13.89
CA ASP A 605 -13.45 25.03 -14.60
C ASP A 605 -12.55 25.84 -13.65
N GLN A 606 -13.12 26.48 -12.65
CA GLN A 606 -12.35 27.16 -11.62
C GLN A 606 -11.58 26.15 -10.76
N ALA A 607 -12.22 25.07 -10.38
CA ALA A 607 -11.63 23.96 -9.62
C ALA A 607 -10.46 23.31 -10.36
N ARG A 608 -10.60 23.01 -11.66
CA ARG A 608 -9.50 22.50 -12.50
C ARG A 608 -8.29 23.44 -12.50
N ARG A 609 -8.51 24.75 -12.68
CA ARG A 609 -7.43 25.74 -12.64
C ARG A 609 -6.77 25.82 -11.25
N HIS A 610 -7.56 25.75 -10.21
CA HIS A 610 -7.07 25.77 -8.82
C HIS A 610 -6.26 24.51 -8.50
N VAL A 611 -6.78 23.33 -8.82
CA VAL A 611 -6.08 22.05 -8.62
C VAL A 611 -4.80 21.97 -9.46
N ALA A 612 -4.81 22.48 -10.69
CA ALA A 612 -3.61 22.51 -11.53
C ALA A 612 -2.47 23.30 -10.85
N LYS A 613 -2.78 24.46 -10.26
CA LYS A 613 -1.83 25.28 -9.49
C LYS A 613 -1.48 24.68 -8.11
N GLY A 614 -2.41 23.96 -7.50
CA GLY A 614 -2.28 23.38 -6.17
C GLY A 614 -2.59 24.32 -5.02
N ILE A 615 -2.53 25.62 -5.25
CA ILE A 615 -2.78 26.70 -4.30
C ILE A 615 -3.16 27.97 -5.07
N GLY A 616 -3.97 28.81 -4.50
CA GLY A 616 -4.31 30.08 -5.17
C GLY A 616 -5.15 31.02 -4.33
N ILE A 617 -5.14 32.26 -4.74
CA ILE A 617 -6.02 33.32 -4.22
C ILE A 617 -7.43 33.08 -4.78
N TRP A 618 -8.44 33.20 -3.92
CA TRP A 618 -9.85 33.27 -4.35
C TRP A 618 -10.28 34.72 -4.36
N ASP A 619 -10.17 35.40 -5.49
CA ASP A 619 -10.36 36.83 -5.64
C ASP A 619 -11.70 37.31 -5.10
N TRP A 620 -12.77 36.56 -5.28
CA TRP A 620 -14.11 36.90 -4.77
C TRP A 620 -14.17 36.94 -3.22
N ALA A 621 -13.25 36.27 -2.53
CA ALA A 621 -13.10 36.28 -1.08
C ALA A 621 -12.11 37.36 -0.58
N CYS A 622 -11.46 38.09 -1.47
CA CYS A 622 -10.51 39.17 -1.17
C CYS A 622 -11.17 40.55 -1.22
N ASN A 623 -10.58 41.51 -0.52
CA ASN A 623 -10.88 42.95 -0.64
C ASN A 623 -9.59 43.82 -0.73
N ASP A 624 -8.47 43.19 -1.04
CA ASP A 624 -7.27 43.84 -1.56
C ASP A 624 -7.29 43.78 -3.11
N ASP A 625 -6.58 44.71 -3.75
CA ASP A 625 -6.42 44.68 -5.21
C ASP A 625 -5.38 43.60 -5.60
N CYS A 626 -5.85 42.30 -5.60
CA CYS A 626 -5.05 41.16 -5.95
C CYS A 626 -4.43 41.31 -7.36
N GLY A 627 -3.20 41.85 -7.44
CA GLY A 627 -2.44 41.93 -8.71
C GLY A 627 -1.84 43.30 -9.04
N THR A 628 -1.99 44.30 -8.20
CA THR A 628 -1.25 45.55 -8.33
C THR A 628 -0.30 45.73 -7.17
N ASP A 629 0.94 46.17 -7.41
CA ASP A 629 1.94 46.52 -6.38
C ASP A 629 1.52 47.68 -5.46
N LEU A 630 0.34 48.25 -5.69
CA LEU A 630 -0.13 49.47 -5.03
C LEU A 630 -1.07 49.21 -3.85
N ASP A 631 -1.52 47.98 -3.64
CA ASP A 631 -2.54 47.68 -2.65
C ASP A 631 -2.32 46.33 -1.93
N GLU A 632 -1.27 46.23 -1.13
CA GLU A 632 -0.97 45.04 -0.32
C GLU A 632 -2.03 44.79 0.76
N PRO A 633 -2.34 43.51 1.05
CA PRO A 633 -3.23 43.19 2.15
C PRO A 633 -2.62 43.60 3.51
N ASP A 634 -3.48 43.83 4.49
CA ASP A 634 -3.07 43.98 5.87
C ASP A 634 -2.81 42.64 6.56
N VAL A 635 -3.50 41.63 6.10
CA VAL A 635 -3.45 40.24 6.60
C VAL A 635 -3.82 39.26 5.51
N VAL A 636 -3.19 38.07 5.54
CA VAL A 636 -3.58 36.94 4.70
C VAL A 636 -4.29 35.92 5.59
N LEU A 637 -5.53 35.56 5.24
CA LEU A 637 -6.16 34.38 5.75
C LEU A 637 -5.95 33.23 4.75
N ALA A 638 -5.57 32.07 5.25
CA ALA A 638 -5.36 30.90 4.40
C ALA A 638 -6.00 29.66 5.01
N SER A 639 -6.41 28.73 4.17
CA SER A 639 -6.93 27.44 4.63
C SER A 639 -6.53 26.26 3.75
N ALA A 640 -6.53 25.08 4.38
CA ALA A 640 -6.45 23.79 3.72
C ALA A 640 -7.42 22.83 4.39
N GLY A 641 -8.37 22.28 3.60
CA GLY A 641 -9.48 21.44 4.04
C GLY A 641 -10.84 22.13 3.99
N ASP A 642 -11.90 21.37 3.97
CA ASP A 642 -13.29 21.83 3.78
C ASP A 642 -13.83 22.68 4.94
N ILE A 643 -13.77 22.19 6.17
CA ILE A 643 -14.22 22.92 7.36
C ILE A 643 -13.33 24.15 7.64
N PRO A 644 -11.98 24.06 7.61
CA PRO A 644 -11.12 25.23 7.71
C PRO A 644 -11.44 26.32 6.69
N THR A 645 -11.80 25.92 5.46
CA THR A 645 -12.22 26.86 4.40
C THR A 645 -13.51 27.58 4.76
N LYS A 646 -14.53 26.85 5.20
CA LYS A 646 -15.82 27.43 5.65
C LYS A 646 -15.60 28.45 6.77
N GLU A 647 -14.82 28.10 7.77
CA GLU A 647 -14.59 28.97 8.93
C GLU A 647 -13.74 30.21 8.58
N CYS A 648 -12.75 30.08 7.67
CA CYS A 648 -12.03 31.24 7.15
C CYS A 648 -12.94 32.22 6.39
N LEU A 649 -13.77 31.72 5.50
CA LEU A 649 -14.72 32.55 4.75
C LEU A 649 -15.70 33.27 5.68
N ALA A 650 -16.22 32.58 6.69
CA ALA A 650 -17.08 33.18 7.69
C ALA A 650 -16.34 34.26 8.55
N ALA A 651 -15.08 34.02 8.88
CA ALA A 651 -14.26 35.01 9.56
C ALA A 651 -14.04 36.27 8.69
N ILE A 652 -13.78 36.09 7.40
CA ILE A 652 -13.63 37.21 6.45
C ILE A 652 -14.90 38.03 6.37
N GLU A 653 -16.07 37.40 6.33
CA GLU A 653 -17.36 38.10 6.33
C GLU A 653 -17.53 38.96 7.59
N ILE A 654 -17.26 38.40 8.77
CA ILE A 654 -17.29 39.16 10.04
C ILE A 654 -16.31 40.32 10.00
N LEU A 655 -15.07 40.14 9.52
CA LEU A 655 -14.08 41.17 9.41
C LEU A 655 -14.52 42.29 8.46
N ARG A 656 -15.11 41.98 7.34
CA ARG A 656 -15.64 42.96 6.39
C ARG A 656 -16.79 43.79 6.96
N GLU A 657 -17.66 43.17 7.74
CA GLU A 657 -18.76 43.88 8.42
C GLU A 657 -18.28 44.77 9.54
N GLN A 658 -17.34 44.26 10.34
CA GLN A 658 -16.92 44.96 11.59
C GLN A 658 -15.74 45.90 11.36
N ILE A 659 -14.89 45.66 10.37
CA ILE A 659 -13.66 46.43 10.08
C ILE A 659 -13.56 46.63 8.56
N PRO A 660 -14.47 47.36 7.91
CA PRO A 660 -14.54 47.46 6.44
C PRO A 660 -13.23 48.00 5.78
N GLN A 661 -12.42 48.73 6.53
CA GLN A 661 -11.15 49.30 6.06
C GLN A 661 -9.98 48.31 6.10
N LEU A 662 -10.15 47.13 6.70
CA LEU A 662 -9.12 46.11 6.75
C LEU A 662 -9.06 45.39 5.39
N LYS A 663 -7.86 45.31 4.82
CA LYS A 663 -7.60 44.61 3.56
C LYS A 663 -7.18 43.17 3.86
N VAL A 664 -8.01 42.26 3.40
CA VAL A 664 -7.83 40.84 3.62
C VAL A 664 -7.63 40.12 2.28
N ARG A 665 -6.58 39.32 2.18
CA ARG A 665 -6.35 38.37 1.09
C ARG A 665 -6.75 37.00 1.60
N TYR A 666 -7.39 36.20 0.74
CA TYR A 666 -7.70 34.82 1.06
C TYR A 666 -6.97 33.85 0.10
N VAL A 667 -6.26 32.87 0.67
CA VAL A 667 -5.51 31.84 -0.05
C VAL A 667 -6.03 30.45 0.32
N ASN A 668 -6.44 29.67 -0.68
CA ASN A 668 -6.83 28.26 -0.48
C ASN A 668 -5.74 27.31 -0.98
N VAL A 669 -5.48 26.24 -0.22
CA VAL A 669 -4.48 25.21 -0.51
C VAL A 669 -5.16 23.88 -0.73
N VAL A 670 -5.08 23.35 -1.95
CA VAL A 670 -5.62 22.03 -2.31
C VAL A 670 -4.53 20.98 -2.38
N LYS A 671 -3.31 21.29 -2.84
CA LYS A 671 -2.14 20.43 -2.80
C LYS A 671 -1.23 20.84 -1.65
N LEU A 672 -1.23 20.04 -0.60
CA LEU A 672 -0.55 20.44 0.65
C LEU A 672 0.94 20.76 0.47
N PHE A 673 1.64 19.94 -0.32
CA PHE A 673 3.09 20.09 -0.52
C PHE A 673 3.50 21.28 -1.39
N SER A 674 2.54 22.00 -2.00
CA SER A 674 2.82 23.30 -2.66
C SER A 674 3.36 24.34 -1.69
N LEU A 675 3.10 24.19 -0.39
CA LEU A 675 3.64 25.07 0.66
C LEU A 675 5.16 24.94 0.84
N ALA A 676 5.73 23.77 0.54
CA ALA A 676 7.17 23.55 0.67
C ALA A 676 7.97 24.34 -0.39
N PRO A 677 9.23 24.72 -0.12
CA PRO A 677 10.11 25.27 -1.14
C PRO A 677 10.38 24.29 -2.28
N SER A 678 10.43 24.78 -3.52
CA SER A 678 10.77 23.96 -4.70
C SER A 678 12.18 23.34 -4.64
N SER A 679 13.05 23.90 -3.83
CA SER A 679 14.40 23.36 -3.55
C SER A 679 14.37 22.11 -2.66
N GLU A 680 13.28 21.87 -1.92
CA GLU A 680 13.16 20.79 -0.95
C GLU A 680 12.08 19.76 -1.32
N HIS A 681 11.11 20.17 -2.12
CA HIS A 681 10.02 19.30 -2.51
C HIS A 681 9.63 19.53 -3.98
N PRO A 682 9.50 18.46 -4.79
CA PRO A 682 9.22 18.60 -6.24
C PRO A 682 7.87 19.27 -6.55
N GLN A 683 6.93 19.27 -5.61
CA GLN A 683 5.64 19.94 -5.74
C GLN A 683 5.63 21.33 -5.12
N GLY A 684 6.74 21.73 -4.51
CA GLY A 684 6.87 23.02 -3.80
C GLY A 684 6.90 24.20 -4.74
N LEU A 685 6.37 25.34 -4.28
CA LEU A 685 6.42 26.59 -5.03
C LEU A 685 7.83 27.22 -4.95
N ARG A 686 8.18 27.98 -5.99
CA ARG A 686 9.32 28.89 -5.92
C ARG A 686 9.01 30.01 -4.91
N GLU A 687 10.06 30.62 -4.36
CA GLU A 687 9.88 31.66 -3.32
C GLU A 687 9.11 32.87 -3.82
N GLU A 688 9.33 33.27 -5.09
CA GLU A 688 8.62 34.41 -5.68
C GLU A 688 7.10 34.11 -5.78
N ASP A 689 6.75 32.90 -6.24
CA ASP A 689 5.35 32.48 -6.36
C ASP A 689 4.68 32.38 -4.98
N PHE A 690 5.41 31.86 -3.97
CA PHE A 690 4.94 31.78 -2.61
C PHE A 690 4.73 33.19 -2.00
N THR A 691 5.70 34.08 -2.18
CA THR A 691 5.64 35.45 -1.66
C THR A 691 4.52 36.26 -2.30
N SER A 692 4.22 36.01 -3.59
CA SER A 692 3.09 36.67 -4.26
C SER A 692 1.73 36.31 -3.63
N LEU A 693 1.62 35.11 -3.04
CA LEU A 693 0.42 34.66 -2.33
C LEU A 693 0.36 35.17 -0.88
N PHE A 694 1.45 34.95 -0.15
CA PHE A 694 1.51 35.14 1.30
C PHE A 694 2.16 36.46 1.76
N THR A 695 2.65 37.25 0.81
CA THR A 695 3.44 38.50 1.08
C THR A 695 4.79 38.24 1.77
N PRO A 696 5.74 39.19 1.76
CA PRO A 696 7.04 39.00 2.43
C PRO A 696 6.99 39.21 3.94
N ASP A 697 5.98 39.95 4.48
CA ASP A 697 6.05 40.49 5.84
C ASP A 697 4.71 40.60 6.59
N LYS A 698 3.57 40.37 5.92
CA LYS A 698 2.26 40.47 6.58
C LYS A 698 1.92 39.22 7.41
N PRO A 699 1.11 39.39 8.46
CA PRO A 699 0.60 38.24 9.21
C PRO A 699 -0.21 37.31 8.32
N VAL A 700 0.02 36.00 8.49
CA VAL A 700 -0.73 34.92 7.84
C VAL A 700 -1.45 34.11 8.90
N ILE A 701 -2.77 34.14 8.89
CA ILE A 701 -3.60 33.28 9.75
C ILE A 701 -3.95 32.05 8.91
N PHE A 702 -3.29 30.92 9.21
CA PHE A 702 -3.45 29.69 8.44
C PHE A 702 -4.35 28.72 9.20
N ASN A 703 -5.52 28.42 8.67
CA ASN A 703 -6.47 27.48 9.23
C ASN A 703 -6.33 26.12 8.55
N PHE A 704 -5.85 25.12 9.28
CA PHE A 704 -5.45 23.83 8.75
C PHE A 704 -6.32 22.69 9.27
N HIS A 705 -6.59 21.73 8.40
CA HIS A 705 -7.36 20.53 8.72
C HIS A 705 -6.71 19.67 9.81
N GLY A 706 -5.41 19.46 9.73
CA GLY A 706 -4.64 18.56 10.60
C GLY A 706 -3.87 19.27 11.73
N TYR A 707 -2.80 18.66 12.16
CA TYR A 707 -1.94 19.22 13.21
C TYR A 707 -1.12 20.42 12.70
N PRO A 708 -1.09 21.56 13.42
CA PRO A 708 -0.37 22.77 12.99
C PRO A 708 1.11 22.54 12.63
N TRP A 709 1.75 21.59 13.28
CA TRP A 709 3.16 21.27 13.06
C TRP A 709 3.51 20.96 11.61
N LEU A 710 2.60 20.32 10.86
CA LEU A 710 2.84 19.96 9.47
C LEU A 710 2.99 21.22 8.60
N ILE A 711 2.15 22.23 8.81
CA ILE A 711 2.27 23.51 8.08
C ILE A 711 3.58 24.22 8.45
N HIS A 712 3.92 24.29 9.74
CA HIS A 712 5.20 24.87 10.17
C HIS A 712 6.38 24.14 9.56
N ARG A 713 6.34 22.83 9.48
CA ARG A 713 7.38 22.02 8.82
C ARG A 713 7.51 22.36 7.33
N LEU A 714 6.41 22.52 6.61
CA LEU A 714 6.42 22.82 5.18
C LEU A 714 6.88 24.25 4.88
N THR A 715 6.71 25.19 5.83
CA THR A 715 6.96 26.62 5.62
C THR A 715 8.16 27.18 6.39
N TYR A 716 8.84 26.39 7.24
CA TYR A 716 9.88 26.92 8.14
C TYR A 716 11.06 27.61 7.42
N ARG A 717 11.32 27.29 6.14
CA ARG A 717 12.35 27.93 5.32
C ARG A 717 11.82 29.06 4.44
N ARG A 718 10.53 29.37 4.51
CA ARG A 718 9.95 30.52 3.81
C ARG A 718 10.32 31.84 4.49
N THR A 719 10.56 32.87 3.69
CA THR A 719 10.97 34.17 4.19
C THR A 719 10.01 34.73 5.23
N ASN A 720 8.69 34.59 5.00
CA ASN A 720 7.64 35.07 5.88
C ASN A 720 7.24 34.10 6.99
N HIS A 721 7.99 33.01 7.24
CA HIS A 721 7.57 31.95 8.19
C HIS A 721 7.26 32.48 9.61
N ALA A 722 8.01 33.46 10.09
CA ALA A 722 7.80 34.05 11.44
C ALA A 722 6.39 34.65 11.64
N ASN A 723 5.72 35.02 10.56
CA ASN A 723 4.39 35.61 10.57
C ASN A 723 3.28 34.58 10.30
N PHE A 724 3.60 33.31 10.17
CA PHE A 724 2.62 32.22 10.03
C PHE A 724 2.06 31.84 11.40
N HIS A 725 0.78 32.07 11.59
CA HIS A 725 0.02 31.74 12.80
C HIS A 725 -0.96 30.64 12.42
N VAL A 726 -0.57 29.39 12.70
CA VAL A 726 -1.29 28.21 12.24
C VAL A 726 -2.28 27.74 13.31
N ARG A 727 -3.52 27.57 12.91
CA ARG A 727 -4.58 26.88 13.65
C ARG A 727 -4.84 25.52 13.03
N GLY A 728 -5.21 24.54 13.85
CA GLY A 728 -5.49 23.17 13.44
C GLY A 728 -5.92 22.35 14.63
N TYR A 729 -6.01 21.04 14.44
CA TYR A 729 -6.41 20.11 15.50
C TYR A 729 -5.36 20.07 16.63
N LYS A 730 -5.83 20.05 17.89
CA LYS A 730 -4.99 20.14 19.09
C LYS A 730 -5.31 19.07 20.13
N GLU A 731 -5.89 17.96 19.74
CA GLU A 731 -6.37 16.89 20.63
C GLU A 731 -7.47 17.37 21.63
N ASN A 732 -8.14 18.49 21.33
CA ASN A 732 -9.22 19.03 22.14
C ASN A 732 -10.57 18.56 21.57
N GLY A 733 -10.75 17.22 21.50
CA GLY A 733 -11.96 16.60 20.99
C GLY A 733 -12.72 15.84 22.07
N ASN A 734 -14.02 15.70 21.87
CA ASN A 734 -14.93 14.87 22.64
C ASN A 734 -16.28 14.80 21.93
N ILE A 735 -17.35 14.45 22.62
CA ILE A 735 -18.72 14.63 22.14
C ILE A 735 -19.03 16.13 22.15
N ASN A 736 -19.23 16.69 20.97
CA ASN A 736 -19.44 18.12 20.73
C ASN A 736 -20.55 18.35 19.69
N THR A 737 -20.72 19.58 19.26
CA THR A 737 -21.29 19.93 17.95
C THR A 737 -20.13 20.29 16.99
N PRO A 738 -20.34 20.33 15.67
CA PRO A 738 -19.27 20.72 14.74
C PRO A 738 -18.61 22.06 15.08
N LEU A 739 -19.38 23.09 15.40
CA LEU A 739 -18.81 24.39 15.79
C LEU A 739 -18.11 24.33 17.14
N GLU A 740 -18.64 23.61 18.12
CA GLU A 740 -18.00 23.50 19.44
C GLU A 740 -16.64 22.77 19.33
N LEU A 741 -16.55 21.74 18.49
CA LEU A 741 -15.28 21.08 18.20
C LEU A 741 -14.27 22.05 17.55
N ALA A 742 -14.74 22.86 16.62
CA ALA A 742 -13.92 23.93 16.00
C ALA A 742 -13.46 24.98 17.04
N ILE A 743 -14.34 25.41 17.93
CA ILE A 743 -14.04 26.37 19.02
C ILE A 743 -13.01 25.79 19.99
N SER A 744 -13.15 24.52 20.37
CA SER A 744 -12.23 23.87 21.31
C SER A 744 -10.81 23.77 20.76
N ASN A 745 -10.68 23.68 19.45
CA ASN A 745 -9.40 23.67 18.72
C ASN A 745 -9.00 25.04 18.14
N GLN A 746 -9.85 26.07 18.31
CA GLN A 746 -9.62 27.45 17.89
C GLN A 746 -9.46 27.62 16.36
N ILE A 747 -10.17 26.79 15.58
CA ILE A 747 -10.21 26.92 14.12
C ILE A 747 -11.50 27.63 13.64
N ASP A 748 -12.36 27.97 14.55
CA ASP A 748 -13.64 28.59 14.29
C ASP A 748 -13.50 30.06 13.87
N ARG A 749 -14.54 30.58 13.21
CA ARG A 749 -14.61 31.94 12.68
C ARG A 749 -14.33 33.03 13.72
N PHE A 750 -14.76 32.85 14.97
CA PHE A 750 -14.60 33.86 16.01
C PHE A 750 -13.16 33.95 16.50
N ASN A 751 -12.52 32.79 16.74
CA ASN A 751 -11.10 32.75 17.11
C ASN A 751 -10.20 33.27 15.98
N LEU A 752 -10.54 33.00 14.71
CA LEU A 752 -9.79 33.55 13.56
C LEU A 752 -9.87 35.06 13.49
N VAL A 753 -11.06 35.66 13.76
CA VAL A 753 -11.21 37.13 13.88
C VAL A 753 -10.36 37.68 15.02
N ILE A 754 -10.35 37.02 16.18
CA ILE A 754 -9.51 37.40 17.32
C ILE A 754 -8.03 37.37 16.91
N ASP A 755 -7.59 36.35 16.21
CA ASP A 755 -6.21 36.23 15.76
C ASP A 755 -5.80 37.35 14.80
N VAL A 756 -6.68 37.76 13.90
CA VAL A 756 -6.43 38.89 13.01
C VAL A 756 -6.24 40.18 13.82
N ILE A 757 -7.14 40.43 14.78
CA ILE A 757 -7.08 41.65 15.62
C ILE A 757 -5.78 41.66 16.43
N ASP A 758 -5.32 40.53 16.94
CA ASP A 758 -4.13 40.44 17.77
C ASP A 758 -2.83 40.63 17.01
N ARG A 759 -2.85 40.43 15.66
CA ARG A 759 -1.65 40.39 14.85
C ARG A 759 -1.53 41.52 13.82
N VAL A 760 -2.59 42.27 13.64
CA VAL A 760 -2.56 43.46 12.76
C VAL A 760 -2.37 44.70 13.60
N ASP A 761 -1.15 45.20 13.73
CA ASP A 761 -0.75 46.26 14.65
C ASP A 761 -1.63 47.51 14.57
N LYS A 762 -2.08 47.87 13.36
CA LYS A 762 -2.93 49.07 13.17
C LYS A 762 -4.31 48.94 13.81
N LEU A 763 -4.77 47.72 14.14
CA LEU A 763 -6.05 47.49 14.79
C LEU A 763 -5.96 47.68 16.31
N GLY A 764 -5.02 47.07 16.97
CA GLY A 764 -4.68 47.26 18.40
C GLY A 764 -5.91 47.52 19.30
N SER A 765 -5.82 48.56 20.12
CA SER A 765 -6.90 48.94 21.02
C SER A 765 -8.20 49.39 20.32
N ARG A 766 -8.14 49.80 19.05
CA ARG A 766 -9.29 50.25 18.28
C ARG A 766 -10.32 49.15 18.02
N ALA A 767 -9.83 47.92 17.90
CA ALA A 767 -10.65 46.75 17.66
C ALA A 767 -10.90 45.89 18.92
N ALA A 768 -10.46 46.35 20.10
CA ALA A 768 -10.61 45.59 21.35
C ALA A 768 -12.04 45.21 21.66
N HIS A 769 -13.01 46.07 21.34
CA HIS A 769 -14.44 45.83 21.56
C HIS A 769 -14.97 44.69 20.64
N ILE A 770 -14.42 44.56 19.42
CA ILE A 770 -14.78 43.48 18.50
C ILE A 770 -14.26 42.14 19.03
N LYS A 771 -13.01 42.15 19.55
CA LYS A 771 -12.42 40.97 20.18
C LYS A 771 -13.28 40.46 21.36
N GLU A 772 -13.74 41.36 22.26
CA GLU A 772 -14.62 40.95 23.36
C GLU A 772 -15.97 40.45 22.84
N ARG A 773 -16.51 41.07 21.82
CA ARG A 773 -17.75 40.57 21.17
C ARG A 773 -17.57 39.15 20.58
N MET A 774 -16.42 38.83 19.98
CA MET A 774 -16.15 37.46 19.48
C MET A 774 -16.11 36.45 20.62
N LYS A 775 -15.58 36.80 21.78
CA LYS A 775 -15.60 35.98 22.98
C LYS A 775 -17.03 35.74 23.48
N ASP A 776 -17.86 36.78 23.44
CA ASP A 776 -19.29 36.66 23.82
C ASP A 776 -20.05 35.73 22.85
N GLU A 777 -19.79 35.82 21.54
CA GLU A 777 -20.38 34.91 20.56
C GLU A 777 -19.94 33.48 20.81
N ILE A 778 -18.65 33.19 21.10
CA ILE A 778 -18.16 31.86 21.48
C ILE A 778 -18.96 31.32 22.67
N GLN A 779 -19.13 32.15 23.73
CA GLN A 779 -19.84 31.74 24.93
C GLN A 779 -21.33 31.49 24.64
N LYS A 780 -21.96 32.35 23.85
CA LYS A 780 -23.35 32.23 23.41
C LYS A 780 -23.58 30.89 22.68
N HIS A 781 -22.71 30.58 21.70
CA HIS A 781 -22.85 29.33 20.92
C HIS A 781 -22.56 28.10 21.75
N ARG A 782 -21.61 28.11 22.67
CA ARG A 782 -21.40 27.03 23.65
C ARG A 782 -22.66 26.78 24.51
N CYS A 783 -23.25 27.84 25.05
CA CYS A 783 -24.48 27.75 25.84
C CYS A 783 -25.63 27.16 24.99
N TYR A 784 -25.75 27.58 23.74
CA TYR A 784 -26.75 27.04 22.83
C TYR A 784 -26.52 25.55 22.55
N ALA A 785 -25.28 25.16 22.20
CA ALA A 785 -24.95 23.76 21.93
C ALA A 785 -25.22 22.86 23.14
N TYR A 786 -24.85 23.25 24.35
CA TYR A 786 -25.09 22.46 25.55
C TYR A 786 -26.57 22.43 25.99
N THR A 787 -27.35 23.40 25.54
CA THR A 787 -28.79 23.42 25.84
C THR A 787 -29.60 22.60 24.83
N HIS A 788 -29.21 22.64 23.56
CA HIS A 788 -30.00 22.11 22.44
C HIS A 788 -29.40 20.86 21.79
N GLY A 789 -28.14 20.52 22.08
CA GLY A 789 -27.43 19.39 21.46
C GLY A 789 -27.13 19.59 19.96
N MET A 790 -27.11 20.85 19.49
CA MET A 790 -26.87 21.20 18.08
C MET A 790 -26.32 22.62 17.99
N ASP A 791 -25.68 22.95 16.88
CA ASP A 791 -25.25 24.30 16.58
C ASP A 791 -26.45 25.21 16.31
N ALA A 792 -26.32 26.50 16.63
CA ALA A 792 -27.37 27.49 16.40
C ALA A 792 -27.71 27.61 14.90
N PRO A 793 -28.97 27.96 14.56
CA PRO A 793 -29.43 28.04 13.16
C PRO A 793 -28.60 28.99 12.30
N GLU A 794 -28.13 30.10 12.86
CA GLU A 794 -27.28 31.08 12.17
C GLU A 794 -25.92 30.49 11.76
N ILE A 795 -25.40 29.47 12.46
CA ILE A 795 -24.18 28.76 12.13
C ILE A 795 -24.44 27.70 11.04
N ASN A 796 -25.52 26.91 11.22
CA ASN A 796 -25.86 25.84 10.29
C ASN A 796 -26.31 26.37 8.93
N ASN A 797 -27.03 27.49 8.93
CA ASN A 797 -27.54 28.11 7.72
C ASN A 797 -26.63 29.22 7.14
N TRP A 798 -25.43 29.37 7.69
CA TRP A 798 -24.51 30.37 7.18
C TRP A 798 -24.19 30.11 5.70
N ARG A 799 -24.20 31.19 4.89
CA ARG A 799 -23.85 31.20 3.47
C ARG A 799 -23.02 32.45 3.21
N TRP A 800 -22.12 32.36 2.25
CA TRP A 800 -21.34 33.51 1.79
C TRP A 800 -22.28 34.51 1.11
N THR A 801 -22.24 35.76 1.57
CA THR A 801 -23.14 36.81 1.10
C THR A 801 -22.45 37.92 0.30
N PHE A 802 -21.14 38.12 0.46
CA PHE A 802 -20.40 39.15 -0.27
C PHE A 802 -20.21 38.78 -1.74
N GLY A 803 -20.53 39.74 -2.64
CA GLY A 803 -20.47 39.55 -4.10
C GLY A 803 -21.81 39.34 -4.77
N HIS A 804 -22.92 39.20 -4.04
CA HIS A 804 -24.27 39.17 -4.60
C HIS A 804 -24.84 40.56 -4.87
N GLY A 805 -24.10 41.64 -4.67
CA GLY A 805 -24.47 43.01 -4.96
C GLY A 805 -24.25 43.39 -6.43
N GLY A 806 -24.92 42.72 -7.36
CA GLY A 806 -25.07 43.15 -8.74
C GLY A 806 -26.31 44.00 -8.89
N SER A 807 -26.09 45.33 -8.94
CA SER A 807 -26.98 46.38 -9.54
C SER A 807 -28.49 46.10 -9.59
N ASN A 808 -29.18 46.51 -8.55
CA ASN A 808 -30.50 47.11 -8.73
C ASN A 808 -30.27 48.61 -9.00
N THR A 809 -30.13 48.98 -10.23
CA THR A 809 -30.65 50.26 -10.87
C THR A 809 -30.73 50.02 -12.36
#